data_5efffc83a2748b832fde938d915d18e6
#
_entry.id   5efffc83a2748b832fde938d915d18e6
#
_cell.length_a   1.000
_cell.length_b   1.000
_cell.length_c   1.000
_cell.angle_alpha   90.00
_cell.angle_beta   90.00
_cell.angle_gamma   90.00
#
_symmetry.space_group_name_H-M   'P 1'
#
loop_
_entity.id
_entity.type
_entity.pdbx_description
1 polymer ?
#
loop_
_entity_poly.entity_id
_entity_poly.type
_entity_poly.pdbx_seq_one_letter_code
_entity_poly.pdbx_strand_id
1 'polypeptide(L)'
;MKSRLLYIFLLTITFVSAQKNDLQLDKISNSEMKMANKKMNLKVNPNTQNYDITYHKLEITVDPAIYFINGKVTTTFTALSNLTSVTFDLTNQLNVSSITQNGIPLPFVQNTNNELVITLANAINTGASTTLVITYAGAPANGEQAFTTSTHNGSAVLYTLSEPYGARDWWPCKQDLNDKADAIDVYITAPSQYVSVSNGVEPATPVINGASKTTHFRHVYPIPAYLIAIAVTNYSVYNQTGGTSPNQYPIINYIYPETLPNVQTQLDQTPLILNLFESLFEIYPFHKEKYGHAQFGWGGGMEHTTVSFMNNFSRSLIAHEMAHQWFGDKITCGDWKNIWLNEGFATYVAALVIENFDGQAAFVTEKNKMINNITSQTNGAVYLTDAELTDVNRIFSSRLTYNKGAMVLNMLRFKMGDVLFFQGIKNYLKDSNLAYKYAKTPDLQLHLEAVYGSSLTEFFNDWIYNQGYPIYSITAQNLGGGQAKLTVNQTQSDASVSFFEMPVPVRVFGSGGQQLDLVLNNTSNGQSFTENVPFTITSVTFDPNKNIISKNNTATLGQENFELNDSQLYLNPSNNMLTLALPNGKTIEKTVFYNVSGQKIMTSNSASSWDISSWATGIYFIKVYTDSGSKKLKFVKN
;
A
#
# COMPACT_ATOMS: atom_id res chain seq x y z
N MET A 1 -21.46 49.75 9.57
CA MET A 1 -21.97 48.48 9.01
C MET A 1 -21.21 48.10 7.71
N LYS A 2 -19.87 48.13 7.68
CA LYS A 2 -19.09 47.76 6.46
C LYS A 2 -17.87 46.83 6.73
N SER A 3 -17.76 46.23 7.94
CA SER A 3 -16.58 45.40 8.28
C SER A 3 -16.87 43.91 8.53
N ARG A 4 -18.10 43.43 8.34
CA ARG A 4 -18.45 42.01 8.58
C ARG A 4 -18.59 41.15 7.29
N LEU A 5 -18.54 41.76 6.11
CA LEU A 5 -18.65 41.01 4.83
C LEU A 5 -17.30 40.52 4.29
N LEU A 6 -16.17 41.02 4.81
CA LEU A 6 -14.84 40.67 4.29
C LEU A 6 -14.28 39.35 4.86
N TYR A 7 -14.81 38.90 6.02
CA TYR A 7 -14.32 37.66 6.66
C TYR A 7 -14.94 36.36 6.12
N ILE A 8 -16.10 36.46 5.47
CA ILE A 8 -16.78 35.27 4.91
C ILE A 8 -16.17 34.85 3.56
N PHE A 9 -15.50 35.77 2.84
CA PHE A 9 -14.90 35.45 1.54
C PHE A 9 -13.50 34.80 1.64
N LEU A 10 -12.79 34.95 2.78
CA LEU A 10 -11.48 34.31 2.97
C LEU A 10 -11.58 32.83 3.42
N LEU A 11 -12.71 32.42 4.01
CA LEU A 11 -12.91 31.02 4.45
C LEU A 11 -13.32 30.08 3.31
N THR A 12 -13.83 30.61 2.20
CA THR A 12 -14.25 29.77 1.06
C THR A 12 -13.12 29.44 0.08
N ILE A 13 -12.01 30.18 0.12
CA ILE A 13 -10.86 29.95 -0.80
C ILE A 13 -9.96 28.82 -0.31
N THR A 14 -9.93 28.55 0.98
CA THR A 14 -9.10 27.46 1.55
C THR A 14 -9.71 26.06 1.36
N PHE A 15 -11.00 25.95 1.09
CA PHE A 15 -11.64 24.64 0.83
C PHE A 15 -11.50 24.14 -0.61
N VAL A 16 -11.21 25.01 -1.58
CA VAL A 16 -11.12 24.63 -3.00
C VAL A 16 -9.75 24.05 -3.37
N SER A 17 -8.67 24.37 -2.62
CA SER A 17 -7.34 23.82 -2.89
C SER A 17 -7.11 22.42 -2.29
N ALA A 18 -7.83 22.05 -1.23
CA ALA A 18 -7.73 20.71 -0.63
C ALA A 18 -8.38 19.61 -1.50
N GLN A 19 -9.39 19.95 -2.30
CA GLN A 19 -10.10 18.96 -3.14
C GLN A 19 -9.36 18.55 -4.42
N LYS A 20 -8.31 19.25 -4.83
CA LYS A 20 -7.55 18.93 -6.07
C LYS A 20 -6.44 17.88 -5.88
N ASN A 21 -6.01 17.61 -4.67
CA ASN A 21 -4.92 16.64 -4.39
C ASN A 21 -5.42 15.19 -4.22
N ASP A 22 -6.72 14.98 -4.12
CA ASP A 22 -7.34 13.72 -3.69
C ASP A 22 -7.48 12.62 -4.76
N LEU A 23 -7.14 12.89 -6.02
CA LEU A 23 -7.44 11.99 -7.14
C LEU A 23 -6.21 11.18 -7.63
N GLN A 24 -5.08 11.17 -6.92
CA GLN A 24 -3.80 10.78 -7.52
C GLN A 24 -3.31 9.37 -7.14
N LEU A 25 -3.58 8.85 -5.94
CA LEU A 25 -3.18 7.47 -5.60
C LEU A 25 -3.90 6.44 -6.50
N ASP A 26 -5.19 6.67 -6.82
CA ASP A 26 -5.91 5.83 -7.78
C ASP A 26 -5.36 5.93 -9.22
N LYS A 27 -4.63 7.00 -9.55
CA LYS A 27 -4.03 7.18 -10.88
C LYS A 27 -2.66 6.50 -10.99
N ILE A 28 -1.92 6.33 -9.90
CA ILE A 28 -0.61 5.66 -9.89
C ILE A 28 -0.79 4.23 -10.37
N SER A 29 -1.57 3.43 -9.66
CA SER A 29 -1.85 2.05 -10.02
C SER A 29 -2.46 1.88 -11.42
N ASN A 30 -3.33 2.81 -11.85
CA ASN A 30 -3.90 2.80 -13.21
C ASN A 30 -2.86 3.11 -14.29
N SER A 31 -1.81 3.85 -13.97
CA SER A 31 -0.72 4.17 -14.90
C SER A 31 0.21 2.96 -15.08
N GLU A 32 0.60 2.34 -13.99
CA GLU A 32 1.43 1.13 -13.97
C GLU A 32 0.70 -0.06 -14.61
N MET A 33 -0.61 -0.23 -14.34
CA MET A 33 -1.44 -1.21 -15.08
C MET A 33 -1.46 -1.00 -16.60
N LYS A 34 -1.45 0.25 -17.07
CA LYS A 34 -1.45 0.52 -18.52
C LYS A 34 -0.16 0.05 -19.20
N MET A 35 0.94 0.04 -18.49
CA MET A 35 2.24 -0.40 -18.99
C MET A 35 2.29 -1.89 -19.22
N ALA A 36 1.66 -2.63 -18.35
CA ALA A 36 1.64 -4.07 -18.36
C ALA A 36 0.52 -4.68 -19.20
N ASN A 37 -0.25 -3.92 -19.95
CA ASN A 37 -1.51 -4.30 -20.64
C ASN A 37 -1.37 -5.28 -21.83
N LYS A 38 -0.25 -5.98 -21.99
CA LYS A 38 -0.12 -7.07 -22.96
C LYS A 38 0.24 -8.36 -22.23
N LYS A 39 -0.49 -9.42 -22.57
CA LYS A 39 -0.36 -10.78 -22.05
C LYS A 39 1.11 -11.20 -21.95
N MET A 40 1.68 -11.09 -20.76
CA MET A 40 3.03 -11.53 -20.48
C MET A 40 3.00 -12.86 -19.75
N ASN A 41 3.85 -13.77 -20.20
CA ASN A 41 4.19 -14.92 -19.38
C ASN A 41 5.22 -14.44 -18.34
N LEU A 42 4.75 -13.96 -17.18
CA LEU A 42 5.56 -13.38 -16.11
C LEU A 42 6.37 -14.46 -15.35
N LYS A 43 7.02 -15.32 -16.08
CA LYS A 43 7.92 -16.33 -15.54
C LYS A 43 9.36 -15.95 -15.87
N VAL A 44 10.20 -16.08 -14.87
CA VAL A 44 11.66 -16.03 -15.07
C VAL A 44 12.04 -17.10 -16.10
N ASN A 45 12.91 -16.73 -17.03
CA ASN A 45 13.42 -17.66 -18.03
C ASN A 45 14.27 -18.76 -17.33
N PRO A 46 13.85 -20.03 -17.35
CA PRO A 46 14.59 -21.09 -16.67
C PRO A 46 16.01 -21.30 -17.22
N ASN A 47 16.28 -20.88 -18.47
CA ASN A 47 17.58 -21.02 -19.10
C ASN A 47 18.61 -19.99 -18.60
N THR A 48 18.18 -18.99 -17.78
CA THR A 48 19.06 -17.98 -17.19
C THR A 48 19.44 -18.26 -15.75
N GLN A 49 18.96 -19.36 -15.13
CA GLN A 49 19.09 -19.63 -13.69
C GLN A 49 20.42 -20.27 -13.27
N ASN A 50 21.32 -20.45 -14.18
CA ASN A 50 22.59 -21.18 -13.96
C ASN A 50 23.81 -20.27 -13.80
N TYR A 51 23.58 -18.94 -13.69
CA TYR A 51 24.63 -17.95 -13.45
C TYR A 51 24.05 -16.76 -12.63
N ASP A 52 24.94 -15.99 -12.01
CA ASP A 52 24.69 -14.81 -11.22
C ASP A 52 25.39 -13.60 -11.84
N ILE A 53 24.66 -12.53 -12.11
CA ILE A 53 25.19 -11.29 -12.71
C ILE A 53 25.85 -10.44 -11.63
N THR A 54 27.13 -10.10 -11.83
CA THR A 54 27.85 -9.23 -10.89
C THR A 54 28.08 -7.83 -11.44
N TYR A 55 28.07 -7.63 -12.77
CA TYR A 55 28.33 -6.33 -13.35
C TYR A 55 27.79 -6.18 -14.78
N HIS A 56 27.28 -5.00 -15.06
CA HIS A 56 26.99 -4.57 -16.44
C HIS A 56 27.66 -3.24 -16.77
N LYS A 57 28.21 -3.14 -18.00
CA LYS A 57 28.50 -1.86 -18.64
C LYS A 57 27.72 -1.78 -19.94
N LEU A 58 26.83 -0.78 -19.98
CA LEU A 58 26.00 -0.47 -21.15
C LEU A 58 26.61 0.74 -21.89
N GLU A 59 27.07 0.55 -23.11
CA GLU A 59 27.55 1.61 -24.02
C GLU A 59 26.49 1.77 -25.12
N ILE A 60 25.64 2.79 -24.98
CA ILE A 60 24.41 3.00 -25.76
C ILE A 60 24.56 4.25 -26.61
N THR A 61 24.28 4.14 -27.91
CA THR A 61 24.20 5.29 -28.83
C THR A 61 22.76 5.40 -29.33
N VAL A 62 22.14 6.57 -29.08
CA VAL A 62 20.74 6.86 -29.40
C VAL A 62 20.57 8.28 -29.89
N ASP A 63 19.52 8.50 -30.67
CA ASP A 63 18.98 9.81 -31.00
C ASP A 63 17.49 9.83 -30.59
N PRO A 64 17.03 10.73 -29.72
CA PRO A 64 15.65 10.76 -29.28
C PRO A 64 14.63 10.97 -30.41
N ALA A 65 15.06 11.47 -31.57
CA ALA A 65 14.23 11.62 -32.77
C ALA A 65 14.11 10.32 -33.60
N ILE A 66 14.89 9.27 -33.27
CA ILE A 66 14.99 8.05 -34.07
C ILE A 66 14.72 6.83 -33.20
N TYR A 67 13.70 6.04 -33.57
CA TYR A 67 13.38 4.78 -32.88
C TYR A 67 14.39 3.68 -33.25
N PHE A 68 15.60 3.81 -32.69
CA PHE A 68 16.73 2.92 -32.98
C PHE A 68 17.77 2.96 -31.86
N ILE A 69 18.44 1.85 -31.60
CA ILE A 69 19.52 1.74 -30.63
C ILE A 69 20.74 1.03 -31.23
N ASN A 70 21.93 1.55 -30.95
CA ASN A 70 23.19 0.82 -31.06
C ASN A 70 23.70 0.57 -29.65
N GLY A 71 23.95 -0.68 -29.30
CA GLY A 71 24.36 -1.06 -27.96
C GLY A 71 25.59 -1.96 -27.97
N LYS A 72 26.45 -1.75 -26.98
CA LYS A 72 27.52 -2.69 -26.62
C LYS A 72 27.42 -2.93 -25.11
N VAL A 73 27.07 -4.15 -24.73
CA VAL A 73 26.92 -4.55 -23.33
C VAL A 73 28.08 -5.44 -22.93
N THR A 74 28.83 -5.02 -21.91
CA THR A 74 29.83 -5.87 -21.24
C THR A 74 29.18 -6.42 -19.97
N THR A 75 29.04 -7.73 -19.88
CA THR A 75 28.44 -8.43 -18.74
C THR A 75 29.45 -9.33 -18.07
N THR A 76 29.63 -9.17 -16.76
CA THR A 76 30.39 -10.12 -15.93
C THR A 76 29.42 -10.93 -15.07
N PHE A 77 29.59 -12.23 -15.05
CA PHE A 77 28.78 -13.14 -14.26
C PHE A 77 29.59 -14.28 -13.65
N THR A 78 29.07 -14.87 -12.59
CA THR A 78 29.62 -16.05 -11.92
C THR A 78 28.75 -17.26 -12.22
N ALA A 79 29.37 -18.36 -12.63
CA ALA A 79 28.67 -19.61 -12.93
C ALA A 79 28.15 -20.28 -11.66
N LEU A 80 26.85 -20.57 -11.57
CA LEU A 80 26.22 -21.32 -10.49
C LEU A 80 26.23 -22.84 -10.73
N SER A 81 26.52 -23.25 -11.95
CA SER A 81 26.77 -24.64 -12.38
C SER A 81 27.84 -24.65 -13.45
N ASN A 82 28.34 -25.84 -13.84
CA ASN A 82 29.26 -25.93 -14.99
C ASN A 82 28.56 -25.52 -16.28
N LEU A 83 29.10 -24.50 -16.97
CA LEU A 83 28.50 -23.90 -18.17
C LEU A 83 29.34 -24.20 -19.41
N THR A 84 28.71 -24.73 -20.47
CA THR A 84 29.26 -24.77 -21.82
C THR A 84 28.58 -23.76 -22.73
N SER A 85 27.44 -23.23 -22.30
CA SER A 85 26.70 -22.15 -22.94
C SER A 85 26.04 -21.27 -21.88
N VAL A 86 25.68 -20.03 -22.26
CA VAL A 86 24.92 -19.12 -21.43
C VAL A 86 23.81 -18.47 -22.26
N THR A 87 22.65 -18.26 -21.65
CA THR A 87 21.49 -17.65 -22.30
C THR A 87 21.19 -16.30 -21.69
N PHE A 88 20.97 -15.27 -22.50
CA PHE A 88 20.41 -13.96 -22.09
C PHE A 88 19.04 -13.77 -22.71
N ASP A 89 18.19 -13.01 -22.05
CA ASP A 89 16.94 -12.53 -22.61
C ASP A 89 17.23 -11.36 -23.55
N LEU A 90 16.81 -11.46 -24.79
CA LEU A 90 16.94 -10.41 -25.81
C LEU A 90 15.89 -10.60 -26.91
N THR A 91 15.18 -9.55 -27.25
CA THR A 91 14.27 -9.59 -28.41
C THR A 91 15.02 -9.94 -29.69
N ASN A 92 14.39 -10.76 -30.52
CA ASN A 92 14.95 -11.10 -31.85
C ASN A 92 14.83 -9.97 -32.89
N GLN A 93 14.23 -8.82 -32.53
CA GLN A 93 14.20 -7.62 -33.36
C GLN A 93 15.51 -6.84 -33.30
N LEU A 94 16.30 -7.03 -32.25
CA LEU A 94 17.64 -6.47 -32.12
C LEU A 94 18.65 -7.45 -32.72
N ASN A 95 19.43 -7.00 -33.70
CA ASN A 95 20.40 -7.82 -34.40
C ASN A 95 21.74 -7.82 -33.67
N VAL A 96 22.15 -8.97 -33.15
CA VAL A 96 23.49 -9.15 -32.56
C VAL A 96 24.51 -9.30 -33.66
N SER A 97 25.51 -8.43 -33.70
CA SER A 97 26.58 -8.44 -34.71
C SER A 97 27.82 -9.18 -34.27
N SER A 98 28.13 -9.18 -32.96
CA SER A 98 29.29 -9.90 -32.42
C SER A 98 29.14 -10.17 -30.95
N ILE A 99 29.71 -11.31 -30.50
CA ILE A 99 29.90 -11.64 -29.10
C ILE A 99 31.35 -12.06 -28.92
N THR A 100 32.02 -11.51 -27.90
CA THR A 100 33.40 -11.89 -27.60
C THR A 100 33.60 -12.21 -26.12
N GLN A 101 34.51 -13.15 -25.84
CA GLN A 101 35.03 -13.46 -24.52
C GLN A 101 36.56 -13.26 -24.56
N ASN A 102 37.08 -12.34 -23.75
CA ASN A 102 38.49 -11.95 -23.78
C ASN A 102 39.00 -11.55 -25.19
N GLY A 103 38.15 -10.91 -26.00
CA GLY A 103 38.45 -10.52 -27.37
C GLY A 103 38.29 -11.64 -28.41
N ILE A 104 38.00 -12.86 -28.02
CA ILE A 104 37.81 -14.02 -28.92
C ILE A 104 36.34 -14.10 -29.30
N PRO A 105 35.98 -14.12 -30.60
CA PRO A 105 34.58 -14.25 -31.03
C PRO A 105 33.98 -15.60 -30.61
N LEU A 106 32.71 -15.56 -30.16
CA LEU A 106 31.94 -16.73 -29.77
C LEU A 106 30.79 -16.99 -30.72
N PRO A 107 30.46 -18.29 -31.00
CA PRO A 107 29.24 -18.66 -31.67
C PRO A 107 28.00 -18.35 -30.84
N PHE A 108 26.92 -17.89 -31.48
CA PHE A 108 25.66 -17.60 -30.80
C PHE A 108 24.47 -17.85 -31.73
N VAL A 109 23.27 -17.98 -31.11
CA VAL A 109 21.99 -18.09 -31.82
C VAL A 109 20.99 -17.19 -31.13
N GLN A 110 20.29 -16.33 -31.86
CA GLN A 110 19.07 -15.67 -31.41
C GLN A 110 17.88 -16.55 -31.84
N ASN A 111 17.10 -17.00 -30.87
CA ASN A 111 15.98 -17.91 -31.15
C ASN A 111 14.62 -17.17 -31.12
N THR A 112 13.56 -17.88 -31.49
CA THR A 112 12.19 -17.34 -31.55
C THR A 112 11.56 -17.07 -30.17
N ASN A 113 12.21 -17.52 -29.08
CA ASN A 113 11.75 -17.30 -27.72
C ASN A 113 12.29 -15.97 -27.12
N ASN A 114 12.93 -15.12 -27.93
CA ASN A 114 13.64 -13.93 -27.50
C ASN A 114 14.81 -14.27 -26.54
N GLU A 115 15.55 -15.30 -26.87
CA GLU A 115 16.76 -15.73 -26.17
C GLU A 115 17.98 -15.59 -27.07
N LEU A 116 19.06 -15.10 -26.47
CA LEU A 116 20.39 -15.07 -27.04
C LEU A 116 21.21 -16.18 -26.39
N VAL A 117 21.38 -17.30 -27.08
CA VAL A 117 22.16 -18.48 -26.61
C VAL A 117 23.58 -18.38 -27.12
N ILE A 118 24.55 -18.32 -26.23
CA ILE A 118 25.98 -18.13 -26.52
C ILE A 118 26.75 -19.40 -26.16
N THR A 119 27.47 -19.97 -27.13
CA THR A 119 28.37 -21.11 -26.88
C THR A 119 29.71 -20.59 -26.38
N LEU A 120 30.14 -21.05 -25.21
CA LEU A 120 31.42 -20.63 -24.59
C LEU A 120 32.63 -21.32 -25.24
N ALA A 121 33.77 -20.62 -25.33
CA ALA A 121 34.99 -21.19 -25.92
C ALA A 121 35.51 -22.37 -25.10
N ASN A 122 35.38 -22.30 -23.78
CA ASN A 122 35.72 -23.38 -22.83
C ASN A 122 34.62 -23.44 -21.77
N ALA A 123 34.43 -24.61 -21.17
CA ALA A 123 33.53 -24.77 -20.04
C ALA A 123 33.95 -23.88 -18.87
N ILE A 124 33.00 -23.23 -18.23
CA ILE A 124 33.18 -22.42 -17.02
C ILE A 124 32.70 -23.25 -15.84
N ASN A 125 33.61 -23.52 -14.90
CA ASN A 125 33.26 -24.30 -13.70
C ASN A 125 32.39 -23.48 -12.74
N THR A 126 31.59 -24.16 -11.96
CA THR A 126 30.85 -23.58 -10.84
C THR A 126 31.73 -22.69 -9.96
N GLY A 127 31.25 -21.47 -9.66
CA GLY A 127 31.96 -20.45 -8.88
C GLY A 127 33.01 -19.64 -9.66
N ALA A 128 33.30 -19.97 -10.91
CA ALA A 128 34.19 -19.18 -11.74
C ALA A 128 33.45 -18.05 -12.44
N SER A 129 34.07 -16.88 -12.54
CA SER A 129 33.52 -15.70 -13.20
C SER A 129 34.10 -15.51 -14.58
N THR A 130 33.32 -14.92 -15.47
CA THR A 130 33.74 -14.53 -16.81
C THR A 130 33.06 -13.27 -17.28
N THR A 131 33.60 -12.66 -18.35
CA THR A 131 33.06 -11.45 -18.95
C THR A 131 32.81 -11.67 -20.44
N LEU A 132 31.61 -11.30 -20.87
CA LEU A 132 31.22 -11.27 -22.28
C LEU A 132 30.99 -9.85 -22.74
N VAL A 133 31.28 -9.58 -24.02
CA VAL A 133 30.95 -8.33 -24.69
C VAL A 133 30.00 -8.64 -25.83
N ILE A 134 28.79 -8.09 -25.80
CA ILE A 134 27.71 -8.29 -26.78
C ILE A 134 27.48 -6.97 -27.52
N THR A 135 27.61 -6.97 -28.84
CA THR A 135 27.35 -5.82 -29.69
C THR A 135 26.11 -6.06 -30.53
N TYR A 136 25.17 -5.14 -30.50
CA TYR A 136 23.89 -5.26 -31.18
C TYR A 136 23.38 -3.92 -31.68
N ALA A 137 22.42 -3.94 -32.60
CA ALA A 137 21.71 -2.77 -33.09
C ALA A 137 20.33 -3.14 -33.63
N GLY A 138 19.42 -2.18 -33.65
CA GLY A 138 18.10 -2.36 -34.25
C GLY A 138 17.06 -1.39 -33.70
N ALA A 139 15.84 -1.54 -34.21
CA ALA A 139 14.67 -0.93 -33.58
C ALA A 139 14.24 -1.83 -32.39
N PRO A 140 14.18 -1.30 -31.16
CA PRO A 140 13.72 -2.06 -30.00
C PRO A 140 12.32 -2.66 -30.22
N ALA A 141 12.00 -3.75 -29.52
CA ALA A 141 10.65 -4.29 -29.58
C ALA A 141 9.67 -3.28 -28.94
N ASN A 142 8.52 -3.10 -29.56
CA ASN A 142 7.50 -2.15 -29.09
C ASN A 142 6.34 -2.83 -28.34
N GLY A 143 6.46 -4.14 -28.11
CA GLY A 143 5.42 -4.95 -27.48
C GLY A 143 5.02 -4.45 -26.10
N GLU A 144 6.00 -4.08 -25.30
CA GLU A 144 5.84 -3.64 -23.90
C GLU A 144 6.09 -2.14 -23.71
N GLN A 145 6.39 -1.43 -24.81
CA GLN A 145 6.71 0.01 -24.78
C GLN A 145 7.91 0.35 -23.86
N ALA A 146 8.79 -0.62 -23.64
CA ALA A 146 9.93 -0.47 -22.76
C ALA A 146 10.99 0.53 -23.26
N PHE A 147 10.95 0.85 -24.55
CA PHE A 147 11.75 1.90 -25.18
C PHE A 147 10.82 2.79 -26.00
N THR A 148 10.75 4.06 -25.67
CA THR A 148 9.80 4.98 -26.29
C THR A 148 10.51 6.21 -26.82
N THR A 149 10.22 6.59 -28.07
CA THR A 149 10.52 7.91 -28.62
C THR A 149 9.23 8.70 -28.83
N SER A 150 9.23 9.97 -28.47
CA SER A 150 8.08 10.87 -28.52
C SER A 150 8.55 12.33 -28.65
N THR A 151 7.65 13.27 -28.41
CA THR A 151 7.97 14.70 -28.37
C THR A 151 7.26 15.39 -27.21
N HIS A 152 7.88 16.43 -26.65
CA HIS A 152 7.25 17.39 -25.76
C HIS A 152 7.56 18.81 -26.25
N ASN A 153 6.56 19.64 -26.37
CA ASN A 153 6.68 21.01 -26.87
C ASN A 153 7.57 21.15 -28.15
N GLY A 154 7.48 20.15 -29.06
CA GLY A 154 8.27 20.12 -30.29
C GLY A 154 9.69 19.57 -30.15
N SER A 155 10.20 19.29 -28.97
CA SER A 155 11.49 18.65 -28.72
C SER A 155 11.36 17.14 -28.68
N ALA A 156 12.30 16.41 -29.30
CA ALA A 156 12.33 14.96 -29.25
C ALA A 156 12.72 14.47 -27.85
N VAL A 157 12.10 13.39 -27.41
CA VAL A 157 12.38 12.72 -26.14
C VAL A 157 12.44 11.21 -26.34
N LEU A 158 13.41 10.57 -25.69
CA LEU A 158 13.55 9.15 -25.55
C LEU A 158 13.57 8.80 -24.06
N TYR A 159 12.87 7.74 -23.66
CA TYR A 159 12.94 7.16 -22.32
C TYR A 159 12.68 5.67 -22.36
N THR A 160 13.15 4.97 -21.33
CA THR A 160 12.89 3.54 -21.12
C THR A 160 12.06 3.32 -19.88
N LEU A 161 11.32 2.20 -19.88
CA LEU A 161 10.55 1.71 -18.76
C LEU A 161 10.41 0.20 -18.93
N SER A 162 11.08 -0.56 -18.06
CA SER A 162 11.29 -2.00 -18.26
C SER A 162 10.48 -2.89 -17.35
N GLU A 163 9.75 -2.36 -16.37
CA GLU A 163 8.88 -3.16 -15.52
C GLU A 163 7.70 -3.74 -16.33
N PRO A 164 7.35 -5.01 -16.16
CA PRO A 164 8.04 -6.03 -15.36
C PRO A 164 9.14 -6.79 -16.12
N TYR A 165 9.08 -6.91 -17.46
CA TYR A 165 10.01 -7.70 -18.27
C TYR A 165 10.37 -7.06 -19.62
N GLY A 166 10.35 -5.74 -19.69
CA GLY A 166 10.67 -4.99 -20.90
C GLY A 166 12.17 -4.75 -21.13
N ALA A 167 13.05 -5.06 -20.19
CA ALA A 167 14.48 -4.83 -20.34
C ALA A 167 15.05 -5.51 -21.60
N ARG A 168 14.65 -6.75 -21.89
CA ARG A 168 15.07 -7.50 -23.09
C ARG A 168 14.68 -6.85 -24.41
N ASP A 169 13.73 -5.93 -24.40
CA ASP A 169 13.25 -5.27 -25.62
C ASP A 169 14.25 -4.26 -26.17
N TRP A 170 15.21 -3.79 -25.33
CA TRP A 170 16.19 -2.80 -25.73
C TRP A 170 17.66 -3.15 -25.42
N TRP A 171 17.92 -4.19 -24.58
CA TRP A 171 19.29 -4.65 -24.31
C TRP A 171 19.32 -6.12 -23.85
N PRO A 172 20.44 -6.86 -24.08
CA PRO A 172 20.59 -8.23 -23.61
C PRO A 172 20.80 -8.27 -22.10
N CYS A 173 19.89 -8.92 -21.38
CA CYS A 173 19.86 -8.93 -19.90
C CYS A 173 19.45 -10.31 -19.36
N LYS A 174 19.43 -10.41 -18.03
CA LYS A 174 18.74 -11.46 -17.29
C LYS A 174 17.55 -10.82 -16.57
N GLN A 175 16.34 -11.19 -16.97
CA GLN A 175 15.10 -10.65 -16.41
C GLN A 175 14.66 -11.44 -15.19
N ASP A 176 15.40 -11.30 -14.09
CA ASP A 176 15.12 -11.94 -12.81
C ASP A 176 15.13 -10.90 -11.69
N LEU A 177 14.07 -10.83 -10.89
CA LEU A 177 13.99 -9.94 -9.73
C LEU A 177 15.05 -10.28 -8.67
N ASN A 178 15.47 -11.54 -8.63
CA ASN A 178 16.39 -12.08 -7.64
C ASN A 178 17.86 -12.03 -8.08
N ASP A 179 18.14 -11.56 -9.30
CA ASP A 179 19.49 -11.37 -9.80
C ASP A 179 19.78 -9.89 -9.99
N LYS A 180 20.39 -9.29 -8.99
CA LYS A 180 20.82 -7.89 -9.01
C LYS A 180 22.29 -7.81 -9.38
N ALA A 181 22.62 -7.08 -10.47
CA ALA A 181 24.01 -6.73 -10.74
C ALA A 181 24.57 -5.89 -9.59
N ASP A 182 25.74 -6.24 -9.05
CA ASP A 182 26.36 -5.54 -7.91
C ASP A 182 26.67 -4.08 -8.21
N ALA A 183 26.96 -3.76 -9.48
CA ALA A 183 27.19 -2.40 -9.97
C ALA A 183 26.95 -2.33 -11.48
N ILE A 184 26.67 -1.10 -11.97
CA ILE A 184 26.55 -0.82 -13.39
C ILE A 184 27.30 0.45 -13.79
N ASP A 185 27.79 0.49 -15.02
CA ASP A 185 28.20 1.69 -15.73
C ASP A 185 27.35 1.86 -16.99
N VAL A 186 26.77 3.04 -17.19
CA VAL A 186 25.94 3.37 -18.36
C VAL A 186 26.55 4.55 -19.10
N TYR A 187 26.95 4.34 -20.34
CA TYR A 187 27.47 5.36 -21.24
C TYR A 187 26.40 5.66 -22.29
N ILE A 188 25.89 6.88 -22.33
CA ILE A 188 24.88 7.32 -23.28
C ILE A 188 25.51 8.32 -24.24
N THR A 189 25.65 7.91 -25.51
CA THR A 189 26.07 8.81 -26.58
C THR A 189 24.83 9.29 -27.33
N ALA A 190 24.58 10.59 -27.32
CA ALA A 190 23.43 11.23 -27.95
C ALA A 190 23.84 12.55 -28.63
N PRO A 191 23.01 13.17 -29.48
CA PRO A 191 23.30 14.51 -30.02
C PRO A 191 23.57 15.52 -28.89
N SER A 192 24.62 16.35 -29.08
CA SER A 192 25.23 17.16 -28.02
C SER A 192 24.29 18.17 -27.36
N GLN A 193 23.21 18.59 -28.03
CA GLN A 193 22.20 19.49 -27.48
C GLN A 193 21.29 18.86 -26.40
N TYR A 194 21.23 17.53 -26.30
CA TYR A 194 20.37 16.85 -25.33
C TYR A 194 21.09 16.56 -24.02
N VAL A 195 20.34 16.43 -22.96
CA VAL A 195 20.76 15.94 -21.64
C VAL A 195 20.37 14.49 -21.51
N SER A 196 21.32 13.63 -21.14
CA SER A 196 21.09 12.22 -20.86
C SER A 196 20.87 12.02 -19.37
N VAL A 197 20.07 11.00 -19.01
CA VAL A 197 19.78 10.62 -17.62
C VAL A 197 19.88 9.10 -17.49
N SER A 198 20.43 8.62 -16.38
CA SER A 198 20.44 7.22 -15.97
C SER A 198 20.58 7.09 -14.45
N ASN A 199 20.57 5.84 -13.96
CA ASN A 199 20.80 5.47 -12.56
C ASN A 199 22.22 5.89 -12.11
N GLY A 200 22.37 6.18 -10.81
CA GLY A 200 23.66 6.54 -10.24
C GLY A 200 24.10 7.98 -10.53
N VAL A 201 25.38 8.25 -10.42
CA VAL A 201 26.01 9.56 -10.56
C VAL A 201 26.89 9.66 -11.80
N GLU A 202 27.12 10.87 -12.26
CA GLU A 202 28.10 11.19 -13.30
C GLU A 202 29.50 11.31 -12.67
N PRO A 203 30.39 10.30 -12.79
CA PRO A 203 31.73 10.34 -12.17
C PRO A 203 32.68 11.28 -12.91
N ALA A 204 32.35 11.69 -14.11
CA ALA A 204 33.15 12.57 -14.94
C ALA A 204 32.29 13.48 -15.80
N THR A 205 32.82 14.63 -16.22
CA THR A 205 32.19 15.54 -17.16
C THR A 205 31.92 14.85 -18.50
N PRO A 206 30.73 15.04 -19.11
CA PRO A 206 30.41 14.47 -20.40
C PRO A 206 31.44 14.83 -21.49
N VAL A 207 31.77 13.85 -22.32
CA VAL A 207 32.75 14.01 -23.42
C VAL A 207 32.01 14.41 -24.70
N ILE A 208 32.35 15.57 -25.24
CA ILE A 208 31.81 16.07 -26.52
C ILE A 208 32.74 15.64 -27.65
N ASN A 209 32.19 15.03 -28.68
CA ASN A 209 32.87 14.64 -29.91
C ASN A 209 32.04 15.07 -31.13
N GLY A 210 32.38 16.22 -31.69
CA GLY A 210 31.62 16.83 -32.79
C GLY A 210 30.18 17.13 -32.41
N ALA A 211 29.23 16.56 -33.15
CA ALA A 211 27.79 16.74 -32.90
C ALA A 211 27.22 15.84 -31.82
N SER A 212 28.02 14.94 -31.23
CA SER A 212 27.59 14.02 -30.20
C SER A 212 28.22 14.29 -28.84
N LYS A 213 27.57 13.82 -27.78
CA LYS A 213 28.04 13.92 -26.41
C LYS A 213 27.83 12.55 -25.75
N THR A 214 28.87 12.05 -25.07
CA THR A 214 28.79 10.84 -24.25
C THR A 214 28.76 11.22 -22.79
N THR A 215 27.69 10.86 -22.08
CA THR A 215 27.53 10.99 -20.63
C THR A 215 27.73 9.63 -19.99
N HIS A 216 28.55 9.57 -18.95
CA HIS A 216 28.80 8.35 -18.17
C HIS A 216 28.07 8.45 -16.83
N PHE A 217 27.29 7.42 -16.51
CA PHE A 217 26.66 7.20 -15.21
C PHE A 217 27.24 5.94 -14.57
N ARG A 218 27.44 5.98 -13.26
CA ARG A 218 27.89 4.86 -12.45
C ARG A 218 26.99 4.67 -11.25
N HIS A 219 26.50 3.45 -11.05
CA HIS A 219 25.74 3.03 -9.90
C HIS A 219 26.46 1.86 -9.22
N VAL A 220 26.70 1.98 -7.90
CA VAL A 220 27.55 1.04 -7.14
C VAL A 220 26.78 0.20 -6.12
N TYR A 221 25.48 0.14 -6.25
CA TYR A 221 24.63 -0.70 -5.43
C TYR A 221 23.96 -1.79 -6.28
N PRO A 222 23.56 -2.92 -5.68
CA PRO A 222 22.85 -3.98 -6.39
C PRO A 222 21.55 -3.49 -7.02
N ILE A 223 21.38 -3.76 -8.31
CA ILE A 223 20.23 -3.29 -9.12
C ILE A 223 19.72 -4.40 -10.06
N PRO A 224 18.40 -4.70 -10.08
CA PRO A 224 17.82 -5.63 -11.04
C PRO A 224 17.68 -4.98 -12.41
N ALA A 225 17.60 -5.81 -13.46
CA ALA A 225 17.57 -5.33 -14.84
C ALA A 225 16.41 -4.38 -15.16
N TYR A 226 15.24 -4.55 -14.53
CA TYR A 226 14.05 -3.74 -14.81
C TYR A 226 14.16 -2.30 -14.30
N LEU A 227 15.01 -2.04 -13.30
CA LEU A 227 15.24 -0.69 -12.75
C LEU A 227 16.33 0.09 -13.48
N ILE A 228 17.07 -0.54 -14.40
CA ILE A 228 18.05 0.16 -15.24
C ILE A 228 17.32 0.93 -16.32
N ALA A 229 17.55 2.25 -16.35
CA ALA A 229 16.82 3.15 -17.22
C ALA A 229 17.71 4.19 -17.88
N ILE A 230 17.28 4.66 -19.06
CA ILE A 230 17.87 5.82 -19.75
C ILE A 230 16.76 6.78 -20.19
N ALA A 231 17.08 8.08 -20.17
CA ALA A 231 16.26 9.10 -20.83
C ALA A 231 17.15 10.15 -21.50
N VAL A 232 16.69 10.71 -22.63
CA VAL A 232 17.42 11.70 -23.41
C VAL A 232 16.45 12.72 -23.98
N THR A 233 16.61 13.99 -23.63
CA THR A 233 15.93 15.14 -24.24
C THR A 233 16.63 16.44 -23.82
N ASN A 234 16.04 17.62 -24.13
CA ASN A 234 16.55 18.94 -23.75
C ASN A 234 16.20 19.35 -22.30
N TYR A 235 16.36 18.44 -21.34
CA TYR A 235 16.02 18.71 -19.93
C TYR A 235 16.64 20.01 -19.38
N SER A 236 15.85 20.75 -18.60
CA SER A 236 16.33 21.70 -17.60
C SER A 236 16.64 20.96 -16.31
N VAL A 237 17.78 21.27 -15.69
CA VAL A 237 18.21 20.61 -14.45
C VAL A 237 17.93 21.52 -13.26
N TYR A 238 17.19 21.00 -12.27
CA TYR A 238 16.90 21.66 -11.01
C TYR A 238 17.53 20.89 -9.85
N ASN A 239 18.50 21.51 -9.18
CA ASN A 239 19.30 20.88 -8.13
C ASN A 239 18.77 21.26 -6.74
N GLN A 240 18.72 20.27 -5.86
CA GLN A 240 18.39 20.39 -4.44
C GLN A 240 19.36 19.52 -3.62
N THR A 241 19.22 19.56 -2.28
CA THR A 241 20.04 18.76 -1.38
C THR A 241 19.10 17.95 -0.47
N GLY A 242 19.32 16.64 -0.38
CA GLY A 242 18.69 15.73 0.53
C GLY A 242 19.57 15.39 1.72
N GLY A 243 18.96 14.76 2.74
CA GLY A 243 19.64 14.36 3.96
C GLY A 243 20.04 15.51 4.88
N THR A 244 20.55 15.14 6.05
CA THR A 244 21.04 16.08 7.07
C THR A 244 22.55 15.95 7.24
N SER A 245 23.23 17.08 7.55
CA SER A 245 24.69 17.06 7.80
C SER A 245 25.05 16.02 8.89
N PRO A 246 26.10 15.20 8.72
CA PRO A 246 27.09 15.19 7.64
C PRO A 246 26.71 14.33 6.41
N ASN A 247 25.53 13.74 6.37
CA ASN A 247 25.11 12.76 5.35
C ASN A 247 24.26 13.39 4.24
N GLN A 248 24.67 14.56 3.76
CA GLN A 248 23.97 15.22 2.66
C GLN A 248 24.36 14.61 1.30
N TYR A 249 23.39 14.58 0.39
CA TYR A 249 23.55 14.09 -0.99
C TYR A 249 22.72 14.93 -1.96
N PRO A 250 23.10 14.95 -3.28
CA PRO A 250 22.39 15.72 -4.27
C PRO A 250 21.01 15.12 -4.59
N ILE A 251 20.04 16.02 -4.83
CA ILE A 251 18.77 15.72 -5.49
C ILE A 251 18.82 16.42 -6.83
N ILE A 252 18.76 15.66 -7.93
CA ILE A 252 18.91 16.19 -9.30
C ILE A 252 17.62 15.92 -10.07
N ASN A 253 16.89 16.96 -10.43
CA ASN A 253 15.63 16.87 -11.15
C ASN A 253 15.84 17.27 -12.61
N TYR A 254 15.55 16.38 -13.54
CA TYR A 254 15.61 16.55 -14.98
C TYR A 254 14.19 16.78 -15.51
N ILE A 255 13.84 18.02 -15.76
CA ILE A 255 12.46 18.45 -16.03
C ILE A 255 12.38 19.09 -17.42
N TYR A 256 11.28 18.89 -18.13
CA TYR A 256 11.08 19.59 -19.39
C TYR A 256 11.10 21.11 -19.18
N PRO A 257 11.78 21.90 -20.05
CA PRO A 257 11.94 23.35 -19.85
C PRO A 257 10.62 24.08 -19.65
N GLU A 258 9.57 23.71 -20.39
CA GLU A 258 8.24 24.29 -20.31
C GLU A 258 7.47 23.88 -19.03
N THR A 259 7.85 22.78 -18.39
CA THR A 259 7.20 22.25 -17.18
C THR A 259 7.82 22.84 -15.92
N LEU A 260 9.14 22.98 -15.87
CA LEU A 260 9.89 23.34 -14.66
C LEU A 260 9.33 24.58 -13.94
N PRO A 261 9.01 25.71 -14.61
CA PRO A 261 8.48 26.88 -13.91
C PRO A 261 7.17 26.63 -13.15
N ASN A 262 6.40 25.62 -13.57
CA ASN A 262 5.09 25.32 -13.01
C ASN A 262 5.13 24.26 -11.90
N VAL A 263 6.22 23.51 -11.77
CA VAL A 263 6.32 22.36 -10.83
C VAL A 263 7.40 22.53 -9.76
N GLN A 264 8.12 23.64 -9.76
CA GLN A 264 9.21 23.87 -8.82
C GLN A 264 8.74 23.79 -7.36
N THR A 265 7.59 24.39 -7.04
CA THR A 265 7.01 24.33 -5.68
C THR A 265 6.67 22.89 -5.26
N GLN A 266 6.25 22.03 -6.19
CA GLN A 266 6.01 20.61 -5.93
C GLN A 266 7.34 19.87 -5.69
N LEU A 267 8.36 20.15 -6.52
CA LEU A 267 9.70 19.58 -6.34
C LEU A 267 10.34 20.00 -5.01
N ASP A 268 10.03 21.19 -4.50
CA ASP A 268 10.51 21.68 -3.19
C ASP A 268 9.98 20.85 -2.00
N GLN A 269 8.96 20.00 -2.21
CA GLN A 269 8.53 19.03 -1.23
C GLN A 269 9.48 17.82 -1.13
N THR A 270 10.28 17.54 -2.15
CA THR A 270 11.14 16.33 -2.21
C THR A 270 12.09 16.20 -1.02
N PRO A 271 12.90 17.22 -0.65
CA PRO A 271 13.77 17.13 0.52
C PRO A 271 13.00 16.92 1.84
N LEU A 272 11.79 17.49 1.95
CA LEU A 272 10.97 17.38 3.16
C LEU A 272 10.42 15.95 3.32
N ILE A 273 9.92 15.35 2.24
CA ILE A 273 9.44 13.97 2.21
C ILE A 273 10.58 13.01 2.52
N LEU A 274 11.74 13.23 1.93
CA LEU A 274 12.93 12.42 2.11
C LEU A 274 13.41 12.44 3.56
N ASN A 275 13.45 13.61 4.19
CA ASN A 275 13.80 13.75 5.61
C ASN A 275 12.78 13.03 6.53
N LEU A 276 11.49 13.05 6.16
CA LEU A 276 10.48 12.28 6.88
C LEU A 276 10.76 10.78 6.79
N PHE A 277 11.04 10.25 5.60
CA PHE A 277 11.31 8.82 5.41
C PHE A 277 12.59 8.39 6.13
N GLU A 278 13.64 9.20 6.10
CA GLU A 278 14.84 8.95 6.88
C GLU A 278 14.56 8.87 8.40
N SER A 279 13.68 9.70 8.90
CA SER A 279 13.28 9.70 10.32
C SER A 279 12.46 8.46 10.71
N LEU A 280 11.58 8.02 9.82
CA LEU A 280 10.70 6.87 10.04
C LEU A 280 11.45 5.54 9.91
N PHE A 281 12.37 5.44 8.97
CA PHE A 281 13.02 4.18 8.58
C PHE A 281 14.53 4.20 8.87
N GLU A 282 15.30 4.66 7.92
CA GLU A 282 16.76 4.79 7.98
C GLU A 282 17.22 5.81 6.94
N ILE A 283 18.48 6.20 6.98
CA ILE A 283 19.08 7.06 5.95
C ILE A 283 18.76 6.52 4.54
N TYR A 284 18.60 7.44 3.59
CA TYR A 284 18.35 7.10 2.19
C TYR A 284 19.30 6.00 1.70
N PRO A 285 18.82 4.87 1.19
CA PRO A 285 19.66 3.70 0.88
C PRO A 285 20.83 4.00 -0.06
N PHE A 286 20.61 4.89 -1.00
CA PHE A 286 21.59 5.27 -2.04
C PHE A 286 22.24 6.63 -1.77
N HIS A 287 22.32 7.07 -0.51
CA HIS A 287 22.82 8.37 -0.07
C HIS A 287 24.26 8.71 -0.50
N LYS A 288 25.08 7.72 -0.90
CA LYS A 288 26.44 7.96 -1.47
C LYS A 288 26.40 8.36 -2.94
N GLU A 289 25.24 8.38 -3.55
CA GLU A 289 25.02 8.76 -4.94
C GLU A 289 24.12 9.99 -5.02
N LYS A 290 22.89 9.84 -5.49
CA LYS A 290 21.89 10.90 -5.62
C LYS A 290 20.49 10.35 -5.41
N TYR A 291 19.52 11.24 -5.24
CA TYR A 291 18.13 11.02 -5.60
C TYR A 291 17.72 12.02 -6.67
N GLY A 292 16.58 11.86 -7.30
CA GLY A 292 16.01 12.86 -8.20
C GLY A 292 14.88 12.32 -9.04
N HIS A 293 14.48 13.13 -10.00
CA HIS A 293 13.40 12.81 -10.91
C HIS A 293 13.81 13.07 -12.36
N ALA A 294 13.31 12.26 -13.29
CA ALA A 294 13.35 12.57 -14.71
C ALA A 294 11.92 12.64 -15.26
N GLN A 295 11.55 13.73 -15.89
CA GLN A 295 10.24 13.85 -16.51
C GLN A 295 10.18 13.00 -17.77
N PHE A 296 9.08 12.23 -17.93
CA PHE A 296 8.83 11.42 -19.11
C PHE A 296 7.37 11.55 -19.58
N GLY A 297 7.07 11.06 -20.77
CA GLY A 297 5.74 11.20 -21.38
C GLY A 297 4.72 10.15 -20.96
N TRP A 298 5.09 9.20 -20.13
CA TRP A 298 4.21 8.16 -19.62
C TRP A 298 3.29 8.69 -18.50
N GLY A 299 2.12 8.10 -18.29
CA GLY A 299 1.20 8.54 -17.22
C GLY A 299 1.51 7.84 -15.90
N GLY A 300 1.93 8.59 -14.87
CA GLY A 300 2.29 8.05 -13.56
C GLY A 300 3.76 8.23 -13.23
N GLY A 301 4.33 7.32 -12.48
CA GLY A 301 5.74 7.27 -12.13
C GLY A 301 6.36 5.91 -12.42
N MET A 302 7.65 5.81 -12.21
CA MET A 302 8.43 4.58 -12.19
C MET A 302 9.64 4.79 -11.28
N GLU A 303 9.85 3.87 -10.38
CA GLU A 303 10.79 3.95 -9.27
C GLU A 303 12.26 3.70 -9.65
N HIS A 304 12.68 3.92 -10.89
CA HIS A 304 14.07 3.65 -11.29
C HIS A 304 15.07 4.10 -10.22
N THR A 305 15.91 3.18 -9.79
CA THR A 305 16.83 3.38 -8.65
C THR A 305 17.64 4.66 -8.81
N THR A 306 17.63 5.52 -7.80
CA THR A 306 18.27 6.85 -7.69
C THR A 306 17.67 7.96 -8.55
N VAL A 307 16.77 7.66 -9.49
CA VAL A 307 16.11 8.66 -10.34
C VAL A 307 14.73 8.20 -10.76
N SER A 308 13.69 8.54 -10.01
CA SER A 308 12.32 8.17 -10.35
C SER A 308 11.86 8.91 -11.63
N PHE A 309 11.33 8.15 -12.61
CA PHE A 309 10.79 8.76 -13.82
C PHE A 309 9.33 9.14 -13.59
N MET A 310 8.92 10.35 -13.92
CA MET A 310 7.63 10.90 -13.50
C MET A 310 6.96 11.72 -14.59
N ASN A 311 5.65 11.52 -14.75
CA ASN A 311 4.84 12.36 -15.65
C ASN A 311 4.36 13.66 -14.98
N ASN A 312 4.15 13.64 -13.67
CA ASN A 312 3.76 14.80 -12.88
C ASN A 312 4.46 14.76 -11.51
N PHE A 313 4.47 15.91 -10.84
CA PHE A 313 5.21 16.08 -9.59
C PHE A 313 4.29 16.37 -8.41
N SER A 314 3.14 15.67 -8.35
CA SER A 314 2.30 15.75 -7.17
C SER A 314 3.02 15.17 -5.95
N ARG A 315 2.73 15.73 -4.77
CA ARG A 315 3.33 15.25 -3.53
C ARG A 315 3.11 13.74 -3.30
N SER A 316 1.92 13.25 -3.64
CA SER A 316 1.61 11.82 -3.47
C SER A 316 2.43 10.95 -4.41
N LEU A 317 2.62 11.35 -5.67
CA LEU A 317 3.45 10.60 -6.61
C LEU A 317 4.93 10.67 -6.21
N ILE A 318 5.45 11.86 -5.89
CA ILE A 318 6.82 12.00 -5.36
C ILE A 318 7.05 11.08 -4.16
N ALA A 319 6.08 11.03 -3.22
CA ALA A 319 6.19 10.22 -2.02
C ALA A 319 6.15 8.71 -2.33
N HIS A 320 5.31 8.28 -3.27
CA HIS A 320 5.18 6.89 -3.68
C HIS A 320 6.47 6.40 -4.35
N GLU A 321 6.92 7.06 -5.41
CA GLU A 321 8.13 6.69 -6.15
C GLU A 321 9.40 6.78 -5.29
N MET A 322 9.45 7.72 -4.35
CA MET A 322 10.55 7.82 -3.40
C MET A 322 10.54 6.68 -2.38
N ALA A 323 9.37 6.24 -1.92
CA ALA A 323 9.25 5.14 -0.95
C ALA A 323 9.78 3.82 -1.52
N HIS A 324 9.65 3.61 -2.81
CA HIS A 324 10.22 2.45 -3.50
C HIS A 324 11.74 2.35 -3.33
N GLN A 325 12.46 3.44 -3.13
CA GLN A 325 13.90 3.40 -2.93
C GLN A 325 14.28 2.53 -1.69
N TRP A 326 13.40 2.41 -0.69
CA TRP A 326 13.53 1.49 0.44
C TRP A 326 12.82 0.15 0.18
N PHE A 327 11.57 0.21 -0.36
CA PHE A 327 10.65 -0.93 -0.55
C PHE A 327 10.40 -1.19 -2.03
N GLY A 328 11.29 -1.89 -2.68
CA GLY A 328 11.33 -2.16 -4.12
C GLY A 328 12.76 -2.17 -4.63
N ASP A 329 13.51 -1.11 -4.41
CA ASP A 329 14.88 -0.96 -4.91
C ASP A 329 15.91 -1.55 -3.96
N LYS A 330 15.93 -1.10 -2.69
CA LYS A 330 16.82 -1.68 -1.70
C LYS A 330 16.45 -3.13 -1.41
N ILE A 331 15.21 -3.39 -1.04
CA ILE A 331 14.69 -4.74 -0.86
C ILE A 331 13.57 -4.95 -1.88
N THR A 332 13.84 -5.77 -2.88
CA THR A 332 12.90 -6.09 -3.97
C THR A 332 12.02 -7.28 -3.56
N CYS A 333 10.77 -7.35 -4.02
CA CYS A 333 9.95 -8.54 -3.82
C CYS A 333 10.58 -9.76 -4.50
N GLY A 334 10.63 -10.90 -3.79
CA GLY A 334 11.33 -12.11 -4.26
C GLY A 334 10.63 -12.85 -5.42
N ASP A 335 9.39 -12.53 -5.67
CA ASP A 335 8.59 -12.92 -6.83
C ASP A 335 7.33 -12.05 -6.92
N TRP A 336 6.66 -12.08 -8.06
CA TRP A 336 5.45 -11.28 -8.31
C TRP A 336 4.28 -11.61 -7.37
N LYS A 337 4.26 -12.76 -6.70
CA LYS A 337 3.26 -13.05 -5.67
C LYS A 337 3.37 -12.15 -4.47
N ASN A 338 4.57 -11.61 -4.24
CA ASN A 338 4.92 -10.75 -3.13
C ASN A 338 5.03 -9.26 -3.51
N ILE A 339 4.55 -8.85 -4.69
CA ILE A 339 4.64 -7.46 -5.21
C ILE A 339 4.06 -6.42 -4.23
N TRP A 340 3.15 -6.79 -3.36
CA TRP A 340 2.62 -5.91 -2.33
C TRP A 340 3.69 -5.38 -1.35
N LEU A 341 4.84 -6.08 -1.24
CA LEU A 341 6.00 -5.61 -0.48
C LEU A 341 6.67 -4.38 -1.12
N ASN A 342 6.49 -4.18 -2.43
CA ASN A 342 6.85 -2.96 -3.13
C ASN A 342 5.67 -1.98 -3.06
N GLU A 343 4.57 -2.26 -3.73
CA GLU A 343 3.45 -1.35 -3.99
C GLU A 343 2.62 -1.01 -2.74
N GLY A 344 2.35 -2.01 -1.91
CA GLY A 344 1.62 -1.82 -0.65
C GLY A 344 2.39 -0.94 0.32
N PHE A 345 3.72 -1.14 0.41
CA PHE A 345 4.59 -0.27 1.19
C PHE A 345 4.66 1.14 0.60
N ALA A 346 4.92 1.30 -0.69
CA ALA A 346 5.01 2.62 -1.31
C ALA A 346 3.70 3.42 -1.13
N THR A 347 2.54 2.76 -1.30
CA THR A 347 1.23 3.35 -1.06
C THR A 347 1.02 3.76 0.40
N TYR A 348 1.39 2.90 1.36
CA TYR A 348 1.27 3.21 2.78
C TYR A 348 2.19 4.34 3.21
N VAL A 349 3.45 4.31 2.76
CA VAL A 349 4.46 5.33 3.08
C VAL A 349 4.07 6.70 2.48
N ALA A 350 3.49 6.72 1.27
CA ALA A 350 2.89 7.94 0.72
C ALA A 350 1.73 8.46 1.59
N ALA A 351 0.91 7.59 2.17
CA ALA A 351 -0.15 7.98 3.09
C ALA A 351 0.40 8.50 4.44
N LEU A 352 1.58 8.03 4.89
CA LEU A 352 2.27 8.60 6.06
C LEU A 352 2.71 10.05 5.84
N VAL A 353 3.00 10.47 4.60
CA VAL A 353 3.24 11.88 4.28
C VAL A 353 2.00 12.73 4.55
N ILE A 354 0.81 12.21 4.21
CA ILE A 354 -0.47 12.88 4.53
C ILE A 354 -0.67 12.95 6.05
N GLU A 355 -0.39 11.86 6.78
CA GLU A 355 -0.48 11.84 8.25
C GLU A 355 0.40 12.93 8.89
N ASN A 356 1.66 13.04 8.44
CA ASN A 356 2.65 13.92 9.07
C ASN A 356 2.53 15.38 8.62
N PHE A 357 2.14 15.66 7.38
CA PHE A 357 2.11 17.02 6.85
C PHE A 357 0.72 17.66 6.93
N ASP A 358 -0.36 16.86 6.81
CA ASP A 358 -1.75 17.35 6.78
C ASP A 358 -2.53 16.95 8.04
N GLY A 359 -1.96 16.08 8.88
CA GLY A 359 -2.49 15.66 10.17
C GLY A 359 -3.48 14.49 10.11
N GLN A 360 -3.87 14.04 11.30
CA GLN A 360 -4.66 12.82 11.51
C GLN A 360 -6.00 12.80 10.76
N ALA A 361 -6.70 13.93 10.67
CA ALA A 361 -8.00 13.99 10.00
C ALA A 361 -7.88 13.73 8.48
N ALA A 362 -6.84 14.24 7.85
CA ALA A 362 -6.54 13.99 6.44
C ALA A 362 -6.15 12.51 6.23
N PHE A 363 -5.34 11.94 7.11
CA PHE A 363 -4.96 10.53 7.07
C PHE A 363 -6.16 9.60 7.24
N VAL A 364 -7.09 9.90 8.17
CA VAL A 364 -8.35 9.14 8.31
C VAL A 364 -9.18 9.20 7.03
N THR A 365 -9.24 10.36 6.38
CA THR A 365 -9.93 10.54 5.10
C THR A 365 -9.31 9.65 4.02
N GLU A 366 -7.98 9.61 3.93
CA GLU A 366 -7.26 8.78 2.96
C GLU A 366 -7.46 7.28 3.23
N LYS A 367 -7.32 6.83 4.47
CA LYS A 367 -7.63 5.44 4.86
C LYS A 367 -9.07 5.05 4.50
N ASN A 368 -10.02 5.95 4.70
CA ASN A 368 -11.42 5.69 4.33
C ASN A 368 -11.63 5.52 2.82
N LYS A 369 -10.86 6.25 1.98
CA LYS A 369 -10.88 6.05 0.52
C LYS A 369 -10.34 4.67 0.15
N MET A 370 -9.17 4.29 0.71
CA MET A 370 -8.59 2.96 0.52
C MET A 370 -9.57 1.85 0.92
N ILE A 371 -10.19 1.95 2.11
CA ILE A 371 -11.20 0.99 2.60
C ILE A 371 -12.39 0.90 1.63
N ASN A 372 -12.90 2.03 1.13
CA ASN A 372 -14.02 2.04 0.18
C ASN A 372 -13.66 1.36 -1.15
N ASN A 373 -12.44 1.57 -1.65
CA ASN A 373 -11.94 0.88 -2.84
C ASN A 373 -11.79 -0.63 -2.58
N ILE A 374 -11.12 -1.03 -1.48
CA ILE A 374 -10.93 -2.44 -1.11
C ILE A 374 -12.28 -3.16 -1.00
N THR A 375 -13.23 -2.55 -0.29
CA THR A 375 -14.54 -3.14 0.01
C THR A 375 -15.59 -2.92 -1.08
N SER A 376 -15.18 -2.43 -2.25
CA SER A 376 -16.04 -2.36 -3.45
C SER A 376 -16.42 -3.77 -3.96
N GLN A 377 -15.62 -4.78 -3.60
CA GLN A 377 -15.88 -6.19 -3.83
C GLN A 377 -15.69 -6.97 -2.53
N THR A 378 -16.33 -8.12 -2.40
CA THR A 378 -16.37 -8.92 -1.16
C THR A 378 -15.19 -9.88 -0.99
N ASN A 379 -14.43 -10.13 -2.06
CA ASN A 379 -13.35 -11.12 -2.15
C ASN A 379 -11.98 -10.46 -2.42
N GLY A 380 -10.96 -11.30 -2.64
CA GLY A 380 -9.62 -10.94 -3.09
C GLY A 380 -8.57 -10.93 -1.97
N ALA A 381 -7.51 -11.70 -2.19
CA ALA A 381 -6.32 -11.74 -1.36
C ALA A 381 -5.29 -10.69 -1.78
N VAL A 382 -4.37 -10.32 -0.91
CA VAL A 382 -3.19 -9.52 -1.27
C VAL A 382 -2.20 -10.37 -2.05
N TYR A 383 -1.89 -11.56 -1.53
CA TYR A 383 -0.99 -12.52 -2.13
C TYR A 383 -1.58 -13.10 -3.42
N LEU A 384 -0.76 -13.26 -4.46
CA LEU A 384 -1.19 -13.79 -5.75
C LEU A 384 -1.01 -15.32 -5.81
N THR A 385 -1.95 -15.98 -6.46
CA THR A 385 -1.85 -17.41 -6.82
C THR A 385 -1.02 -17.59 -8.10
N ASP A 386 -0.57 -18.83 -8.39
CA ASP A 386 0.14 -19.14 -9.64
C ASP A 386 -0.69 -18.82 -10.90
N ALA A 387 -2.00 -18.98 -10.83
CA ALA A 387 -2.91 -18.67 -11.94
C ALA A 387 -3.02 -17.16 -12.22
N GLU A 388 -2.90 -16.33 -11.19
CA GLU A 388 -2.99 -14.88 -11.29
C GLU A 388 -1.71 -14.22 -11.83
N LEU A 389 -0.57 -14.93 -11.83
CA LEU A 389 0.70 -14.41 -12.35
C LEU A 389 0.71 -14.16 -13.87
N THR A 390 -0.32 -14.56 -14.59
CA THR A 390 -0.50 -14.27 -16.02
C THR A 390 -1.45 -13.12 -16.29
N ASP A 391 -2.01 -12.53 -15.23
CA ASP A 391 -2.92 -11.38 -15.30
C ASP A 391 -2.26 -10.15 -14.68
N VAL A 392 -1.77 -9.29 -15.52
CA VAL A 392 -1.12 -8.05 -15.15
C VAL A 392 -2.05 -7.11 -14.37
N ASN A 393 -3.34 -7.06 -14.72
CA ASN A 393 -4.31 -6.25 -13.99
C ASN A 393 -4.50 -6.75 -12.55
N ARG A 394 -4.25 -8.05 -12.32
CA ARG A 394 -4.26 -8.60 -10.97
C ARG A 394 -2.96 -8.31 -10.21
N ILE A 395 -1.82 -8.40 -10.86
CA ILE A 395 -0.51 -8.10 -10.25
C ILE A 395 -0.50 -6.64 -9.78
N PHE A 396 -0.85 -5.70 -10.64
CA PHE A 396 -0.91 -4.27 -10.34
C PHE A 396 -2.34 -3.81 -9.96
N SER A 397 -3.07 -4.63 -9.19
CA SER A 397 -4.42 -4.31 -8.75
C SER A 397 -4.42 -3.18 -7.73
N SER A 398 -4.96 -2.01 -8.09
CA SER A 398 -5.11 -0.88 -7.17
C SER A 398 -5.86 -1.25 -5.89
N ARG A 399 -6.85 -2.14 -6.02
CA ARG A 399 -7.67 -2.61 -4.91
C ARG A 399 -6.93 -3.53 -3.94
N LEU A 400 -6.15 -4.49 -4.47
CA LEU A 400 -5.57 -5.57 -3.68
C LEU A 400 -4.09 -5.36 -3.38
N THR A 401 -3.28 -5.11 -4.41
CA THR A 401 -1.83 -4.98 -4.29
C THR A 401 -1.46 -3.67 -3.60
N TYR A 402 -2.06 -2.56 -4.04
CA TYR A 402 -1.81 -1.22 -3.51
C TYR A 402 -2.61 -0.95 -2.23
N ASN A 403 -3.93 -0.76 -2.35
CA ASN A 403 -4.75 -0.28 -1.23
C ASN A 403 -4.90 -1.31 -0.10
N LYS A 404 -5.20 -2.61 -0.41
CA LYS A 404 -5.30 -3.63 0.63
C LYS A 404 -3.92 -3.90 1.26
N GLY A 405 -2.85 -3.96 0.46
CA GLY A 405 -1.47 -4.05 0.96
C GLY A 405 -1.12 -2.91 1.92
N ALA A 406 -1.41 -1.66 1.55
CA ALA A 406 -1.19 -0.48 2.38
C ALA A 406 -2.01 -0.53 3.69
N MET A 407 -3.29 -0.89 3.60
CA MET A 407 -4.15 -0.96 4.78
C MET A 407 -3.77 -2.12 5.71
N VAL A 408 -3.22 -3.22 5.21
CA VAL A 408 -2.67 -4.29 6.05
C VAL A 408 -1.49 -3.79 6.87
N LEU A 409 -0.60 -2.96 6.31
CA LEU A 409 0.48 -2.31 7.05
C LEU A 409 -0.06 -1.36 8.13
N ASN A 410 -1.10 -0.57 7.82
CA ASN A 410 -1.78 0.26 8.82
C ASN A 410 -2.39 -0.59 9.95
N MET A 411 -2.98 -1.73 9.63
CA MET A 411 -3.58 -2.65 10.60
C MET A 411 -2.52 -3.32 11.49
N LEU A 412 -1.36 -3.68 10.92
CA LEU A 412 -0.20 -4.17 11.68
C LEU A 412 0.31 -3.09 12.65
N ARG A 413 0.45 -1.85 12.19
CA ARG A 413 0.82 -0.71 13.03
C ARG A 413 -0.19 -0.50 14.16
N PHE A 414 -1.49 -0.59 13.88
CA PHE A 414 -2.54 -0.48 14.88
C PHE A 414 -2.50 -1.63 15.91
N LYS A 415 -2.28 -2.87 15.45
CA LYS A 415 -2.20 -4.07 16.30
C LYS A 415 -0.95 -4.06 17.20
N MET A 416 0.20 -3.66 16.67
CA MET A 416 1.49 -3.69 17.35
C MET A 416 1.82 -2.42 18.14
N GLY A 417 1.19 -1.30 17.76
CA GLY A 417 1.59 0.05 18.19
C GLY A 417 2.77 0.60 17.40
N ASP A 418 2.86 1.93 17.33
CA ASP A 418 3.83 2.65 16.49
C ASP A 418 5.29 2.23 16.75
N VAL A 419 5.67 2.14 18.03
CA VAL A 419 7.07 1.86 18.40
C VAL A 419 7.53 0.50 17.89
N LEU A 420 6.75 -0.55 18.11
CA LEU A 420 7.12 -1.91 17.70
C LEU A 420 7.02 -2.08 16.19
N PHE A 421 6.00 -1.49 15.57
CA PHE A 421 5.83 -1.56 14.12
C PHE A 421 7.04 -0.94 13.40
N PHE A 422 7.38 0.32 13.68
CA PHE A 422 8.51 0.98 13.00
C PHE A 422 9.85 0.34 13.37
N GLN A 423 10.01 -0.20 14.59
CA GLN A 423 11.21 -0.96 14.94
C GLN A 423 11.33 -2.25 14.10
N GLY A 424 10.24 -2.98 13.90
CA GLY A 424 10.20 -4.16 13.04
C GLY A 424 10.57 -3.86 11.59
N ILE A 425 10.02 -2.76 11.03
CA ILE A 425 10.36 -2.29 9.69
C ILE A 425 11.84 -1.88 9.60
N LYS A 426 12.38 -1.17 10.60
CA LYS A 426 13.82 -0.83 10.64
C LYS A 426 14.72 -2.08 10.68
N ASN A 427 14.32 -3.09 11.43
CA ASN A 427 15.05 -4.35 11.50
C ASN A 427 15.01 -5.09 10.15
N TYR A 428 13.84 -5.15 9.50
CA TYR A 428 13.68 -5.71 8.17
C TYR A 428 14.60 -5.02 7.14
N LEU A 429 14.63 -3.69 7.10
CA LEU A 429 15.46 -2.92 6.17
C LEU A 429 16.97 -3.10 6.42
N LYS A 430 17.38 -3.39 7.67
CA LYS A 430 18.80 -3.55 8.08
C LYS A 430 19.32 -4.98 8.02
N ASP A 431 18.44 -5.96 7.80
CA ASP A 431 18.89 -7.35 7.73
C ASP A 431 19.82 -7.55 6.54
N SER A 432 21.05 -7.95 6.80
CA SER A 432 22.09 -8.19 5.77
C SER A 432 21.74 -9.32 4.79
N ASN A 433 20.79 -10.18 5.14
CA ASN A 433 20.27 -11.20 4.24
C ASN A 433 19.25 -10.65 3.24
N LEU A 434 18.65 -9.49 3.54
CA LEU A 434 17.59 -8.86 2.74
C LEU A 434 18.04 -7.54 2.09
N ALA A 435 18.86 -6.74 2.79
CA ALA A 435 19.32 -5.44 2.32
C ALA A 435 20.08 -5.56 0.99
N TYR A 436 19.64 -4.78 0.00
CA TYR A 436 20.09 -4.79 -1.40
C TYR A 436 19.90 -6.14 -2.12
N LYS A 437 19.00 -6.96 -1.61
CA LYS A 437 18.58 -8.25 -2.17
C LYS A 437 17.07 -8.27 -2.34
N TYR A 438 16.43 -9.36 -1.98
CA TYR A 438 14.98 -9.55 -2.11
C TYR A 438 14.37 -10.17 -0.87
N ALA A 439 13.06 -10.00 -0.72
CA ALA A 439 12.29 -10.56 0.38
C ALA A 439 10.94 -11.11 -0.07
N LYS A 440 10.39 -12.00 0.73
CA LYS A 440 9.03 -12.52 0.62
C LYS A 440 8.22 -12.18 1.88
N THR A 441 6.93 -12.34 1.82
CA THR A 441 6.01 -12.07 2.93
C THR A 441 6.46 -12.70 4.27
N PRO A 442 6.96 -13.95 4.33
CA PRO A 442 7.44 -14.54 5.58
C PRO A 442 8.65 -13.80 6.19
N ASP A 443 9.51 -13.18 5.37
CA ASP A 443 10.68 -12.44 5.86
C ASP A 443 10.22 -11.18 6.64
N LEU A 444 9.23 -10.45 6.11
CA LEU A 444 8.63 -9.32 6.82
C LEU A 444 7.94 -9.78 8.11
N GLN A 445 7.15 -10.86 8.04
CA GLN A 445 6.45 -11.43 9.20
C GLN A 445 7.44 -11.77 10.32
N LEU A 446 8.54 -12.43 10.01
CA LEU A 446 9.58 -12.80 10.98
C LEU A 446 10.12 -11.58 11.75
N HIS A 447 10.43 -10.48 11.05
CA HIS A 447 10.96 -9.27 11.66
C HIS A 447 9.92 -8.56 12.55
N LEU A 448 8.65 -8.57 12.15
CA LEU A 448 7.57 -8.01 12.96
C LEU A 448 7.30 -8.86 14.21
N GLU A 449 7.23 -10.19 14.08
CA GLU A 449 7.05 -11.11 15.19
C GLU A 449 8.20 -11.01 16.21
N ALA A 450 9.43 -10.86 15.74
CA ALA A 450 10.62 -10.75 16.60
C ALA A 450 10.55 -9.54 17.56
N VAL A 451 9.95 -8.44 17.16
CA VAL A 451 9.78 -7.25 18.02
C VAL A 451 8.44 -7.25 18.76
N TYR A 452 7.40 -7.85 18.17
CA TYR A 452 6.07 -7.92 18.77
C TYR A 452 6.01 -8.92 19.94
N GLY A 453 6.86 -9.95 19.89
CA GLY A 453 6.95 -10.98 20.94
C GLY A 453 5.82 -12.00 20.90
N SER A 454 5.02 -12.03 19.82
CA SER A 454 3.93 -12.97 19.61
C SER A 454 3.78 -13.30 18.14
N SER A 455 3.18 -14.45 17.82
CA SER A 455 2.91 -14.83 16.42
C SER A 455 1.93 -13.88 15.75
N LEU A 456 2.20 -13.56 14.49
CA LEU A 456 1.30 -12.84 13.58
C LEU A 456 0.78 -13.76 12.47
N THR A 457 1.02 -15.07 12.57
CA THR A 457 0.67 -16.04 11.52
C THR A 457 -0.81 -16.00 11.17
N GLU A 458 -1.70 -15.92 12.17
CA GLU A 458 -3.15 -15.82 11.93
C GLU A 458 -3.49 -14.53 11.20
N PHE A 459 -2.91 -13.40 11.63
CA PHE A 459 -3.10 -12.11 10.96
C PHE A 459 -2.67 -12.17 9.48
N PHE A 460 -1.49 -12.73 9.17
CA PHE A 460 -1.02 -12.85 7.79
C PHE A 460 -1.87 -13.82 6.98
N ASN A 461 -2.33 -14.92 7.57
CA ASN A 461 -3.25 -15.84 6.92
C ASN A 461 -4.55 -15.14 6.52
N ASP A 462 -5.17 -14.41 7.43
CA ASP A 462 -6.45 -13.76 7.21
C ASP A 462 -6.38 -12.61 6.20
N TRP A 463 -5.36 -11.78 6.32
CA TRP A 463 -5.33 -10.49 5.61
C TRP A 463 -4.47 -10.48 4.35
N ILE A 464 -3.45 -11.36 4.26
CA ILE A 464 -2.55 -11.46 3.10
C ILE A 464 -2.92 -12.64 2.21
N TYR A 465 -3.00 -13.85 2.78
CA TYR A 465 -3.16 -15.08 2.00
C TYR A 465 -4.62 -15.42 1.70
N ASN A 466 -5.56 -15.02 2.55
CA ASN A 466 -6.98 -15.24 2.37
C ASN A 466 -7.73 -13.97 1.94
N GLN A 467 -9.03 -14.11 1.68
CA GLN A 467 -9.85 -13.12 1.00
C GLN A 467 -10.85 -12.44 1.95
N GLY A 468 -11.37 -11.30 1.51
CA GLY A 468 -12.47 -10.63 2.18
C GLY A 468 -12.06 -9.73 3.34
N TYR A 469 -13.06 -9.46 4.20
CA TYR A 469 -12.98 -8.58 5.36
C TYR A 469 -14.15 -8.85 6.32
N PRO A 470 -14.03 -8.47 7.63
CA PRO A 470 -15.12 -8.60 8.59
C PRO A 470 -16.18 -7.50 8.42
N ILE A 471 -17.40 -7.83 8.84
CA ILE A 471 -18.53 -6.91 8.99
C ILE A 471 -18.92 -6.97 10.47
N TYR A 472 -18.68 -5.88 11.21
CA TYR A 472 -18.88 -5.86 12.65
C TYR A 472 -20.29 -5.41 13.04
N SER A 473 -20.82 -6.04 14.10
CA SER A 473 -22.02 -5.61 14.80
C SER A 473 -21.70 -5.47 16.30
N ILE A 474 -21.63 -4.22 16.77
CA ILE A 474 -21.26 -3.89 18.14
C ILE A 474 -22.49 -3.44 18.90
N THR A 475 -22.67 -3.99 20.09
CA THR A 475 -23.73 -3.57 21.02
C THR A 475 -23.09 -3.08 22.31
N ALA A 476 -23.37 -1.85 22.73
CA ALA A 476 -22.96 -1.29 24.01
C ALA A 476 -24.14 -1.23 24.97
N GLN A 477 -23.94 -1.65 26.21
CA GLN A 477 -24.95 -1.68 27.26
C GLN A 477 -24.41 -1.05 28.55
N ASN A 478 -25.13 -0.08 29.11
CA ASN A 478 -24.79 0.48 30.41
C ASN A 478 -25.12 -0.53 31.52
N LEU A 479 -24.18 -0.82 32.42
CA LEU A 479 -24.37 -1.74 33.55
C LEU A 479 -24.61 -0.98 34.87
N GLY A 480 -24.48 0.34 34.88
CA GLY A 480 -24.44 1.15 36.09
C GLY A 480 -23.06 1.15 36.78
N GLY A 481 -22.87 2.01 37.80
CA GLY A 481 -21.62 2.10 38.56
C GLY A 481 -20.38 2.50 37.73
N GLY A 482 -20.55 3.17 36.58
CA GLY A 482 -19.45 3.55 35.71
C GLY A 482 -18.90 2.38 34.85
N GLN A 483 -19.71 1.35 34.61
CA GLN A 483 -19.34 0.21 33.78
C GLN A 483 -20.28 0.06 32.59
N ALA A 484 -19.73 -0.49 31.49
CA ALA A 484 -20.47 -0.84 30.30
C ALA A 484 -20.05 -2.23 29.78
N LYS A 485 -21.00 -2.96 29.21
CA LYS A 485 -20.75 -4.19 28.48
C LYS A 485 -20.78 -3.90 26.99
N LEU A 486 -19.70 -4.24 26.29
CA LEU A 486 -19.64 -4.19 24.83
C LEU A 486 -19.59 -5.63 24.28
N THR A 487 -20.47 -5.95 23.35
CA THR A 487 -20.49 -7.26 22.68
C THR A 487 -20.15 -7.05 21.21
N VAL A 488 -19.15 -7.80 20.72
CA VAL A 488 -18.66 -7.74 19.36
C VAL A 488 -19.03 -9.00 18.61
N ASN A 489 -19.87 -8.84 17.57
CA ASN A 489 -20.15 -9.89 16.62
C ASN A 489 -19.54 -9.51 15.27
N GLN A 490 -19.15 -10.51 14.48
CA GLN A 490 -18.74 -10.30 13.10
C GLN A 490 -19.30 -11.38 12.17
N THR A 491 -19.53 -11.00 10.93
CA THR A 491 -19.69 -11.89 9.78
C THR A 491 -18.61 -11.56 8.76
N GLN A 492 -18.34 -12.47 7.85
CA GLN A 492 -17.27 -12.32 6.87
C GLN A 492 -17.86 -12.03 5.49
N SER A 493 -17.16 -11.21 4.70
CA SER A 493 -17.55 -10.90 3.32
C SER A 493 -17.24 -12.06 2.36
N ASP A 494 -16.30 -12.95 2.73
CA ASP A 494 -15.86 -14.13 1.97
C ASP A 494 -15.69 -15.33 2.90
N ALA A 495 -15.90 -16.53 2.38
CA ALA A 495 -15.87 -17.77 3.15
C ALA A 495 -14.46 -18.31 3.43
N SER A 496 -13.42 -17.74 2.83
CA SER A 496 -12.03 -18.20 3.01
C SER A 496 -11.49 -17.95 4.43
N VAL A 497 -12.07 -16.99 5.17
CA VAL A 497 -11.76 -16.70 6.57
C VAL A 497 -13.00 -16.93 7.41
N SER A 498 -12.88 -17.75 8.45
CA SER A 498 -14.01 -18.04 9.35
C SER A 498 -14.20 -16.96 10.42
N PHE A 499 -13.13 -16.30 10.84
CA PHE A 499 -13.11 -15.21 11.82
C PHE A 499 -11.84 -14.38 11.65
N PHE A 500 -11.96 -13.05 11.63
CA PHE A 500 -10.83 -12.12 11.59
C PHE A 500 -10.46 -11.69 13.00
N GLU A 501 -9.36 -12.21 13.54
CA GLU A 501 -8.87 -11.80 14.86
C GLU A 501 -8.19 -10.43 14.80
N MET A 502 -8.80 -9.44 15.46
CA MET A 502 -8.31 -8.06 15.44
C MET A 502 -8.64 -7.32 16.73
N PRO A 503 -7.77 -6.42 17.23
CA PRO A 503 -8.18 -5.42 18.19
C PRO A 503 -9.23 -4.50 17.56
N VAL A 504 -10.44 -4.41 18.15
CA VAL A 504 -11.58 -3.66 17.59
C VAL A 504 -11.68 -2.30 18.28
N PRO A 505 -11.42 -1.18 17.56
CA PRO A 505 -11.53 0.15 18.15
C PRO A 505 -12.99 0.62 18.17
N VAL A 506 -13.42 1.11 19.33
CA VAL A 506 -14.77 1.60 19.57
C VAL A 506 -14.71 2.93 20.32
N ARG A 507 -15.49 3.91 19.89
CA ARG A 507 -15.69 5.15 20.63
C ARG A 507 -17.08 5.21 21.20
N VAL A 508 -17.20 5.45 22.50
CA VAL A 508 -18.46 5.65 23.20
C VAL A 508 -18.63 7.12 23.59
N PHE A 509 -19.87 7.62 23.56
CA PHE A 509 -20.20 9.01 23.83
C PHE A 509 -21.23 9.11 24.96
N GLY A 510 -21.14 10.17 25.79
CA GLY A 510 -22.10 10.55 26.79
C GLY A 510 -22.90 11.80 26.42
N SER A 511 -23.96 12.11 27.17
CA SER A 511 -24.88 13.24 26.91
C SER A 511 -24.24 14.63 27.06
N GLY A 512 -23.17 14.74 27.85
CA GLY A 512 -22.45 15.99 28.11
C GLY A 512 -21.24 16.24 27.20
N GLY A 513 -21.16 15.60 26.03
CA GLY A 513 -20.01 15.68 25.13
C GLY A 513 -18.82 14.81 25.56
N GLN A 514 -19.00 13.97 26.59
CA GLN A 514 -17.97 13.00 27.00
C GLN A 514 -17.77 11.98 25.89
N GLN A 515 -16.50 11.58 25.73
CA GLN A 515 -16.12 10.49 24.83
C GLN A 515 -14.99 9.66 25.44
N LEU A 516 -14.94 8.38 25.08
CA LEU A 516 -13.89 7.45 25.48
C LEU A 516 -13.62 6.48 24.33
N ASP A 517 -12.34 6.34 23.98
CA ASP A 517 -11.87 5.36 23.02
C ASP A 517 -11.49 4.06 23.74
N LEU A 518 -12.02 2.96 23.26
CA LEU A 518 -11.78 1.60 23.74
C LEU A 518 -11.18 0.76 22.62
N VAL A 519 -10.32 -0.19 22.96
CA VAL A 519 -9.77 -1.19 22.03
C VAL A 519 -10.08 -2.57 22.60
N LEU A 520 -10.96 -3.30 21.91
CA LEU A 520 -11.46 -4.60 22.37
C LEU A 520 -10.69 -5.72 21.67
N ASN A 521 -9.90 -6.52 22.38
CA ASN A 521 -9.14 -7.63 21.80
C ASN A 521 -10.08 -8.77 21.43
N ASN A 522 -10.66 -8.69 20.23
CA ASN A 522 -11.67 -9.62 19.76
C ASN A 522 -11.04 -10.87 19.14
N THR A 523 -11.17 -12.00 19.84
CA THR A 523 -10.63 -13.32 19.47
C THR A 523 -11.72 -14.37 19.18
N SER A 524 -13.00 -14.01 19.33
CA SER A 524 -14.12 -14.90 19.02
C SER A 524 -15.39 -14.13 18.71
N ASN A 525 -16.27 -14.75 17.91
CA ASN A 525 -17.56 -14.15 17.58
C ASN A 525 -18.49 -14.09 18.81
N GLY A 526 -19.18 -12.97 19.00
CA GLY A 526 -20.07 -12.78 20.14
C GLY A 526 -19.35 -12.49 21.47
N GLN A 527 -18.04 -12.23 21.45
CA GLN A 527 -17.27 -11.92 22.64
C GLN A 527 -17.76 -10.63 23.31
N SER A 528 -17.85 -10.68 24.65
CA SER A 528 -18.29 -9.56 25.46
C SER A 528 -17.15 -9.05 26.35
N PHE A 529 -17.06 -7.74 26.47
CA PHE A 529 -16.07 -7.01 27.28
C PHE A 529 -16.79 -6.14 28.28
N THR A 530 -16.30 -6.09 29.51
CA THR A 530 -16.78 -5.16 30.55
C THR A 530 -15.72 -4.09 30.75
N GLU A 531 -16.09 -2.85 30.44
CA GLU A 531 -15.17 -1.72 30.42
C GLU A 531 -15.61 -0.64 31.42
N ASN A 532 -14.62 0.08 31.98
CA ASN A 532 -14.88 1.25 32.82
C ASN A 532 -15.22 2.44 31.92
N VAL A 533 -16.48 2.90 31.98
CA VAL A 533 -16.98 4.08 31.28
C VAL A 533 -17.60 5.02 32.30
N PRO A 534 -16.92 6.11 32.68
CA PRO A 534 -17.31 6.96 33.83
C PRO A 534 -18.53 7.86 33.55
N PHE A 535 -19.30 7.55 32.49
CA PHE A 535 -20.51 8.25 32.11
C PHE A 535 -21.52 7.27 31.47
N THR A 536 -22.79 7.67 31.43
CA THR A 536 -23.81 6.89 30.71
C THR A 536 -23.62 7.02 29.21
N ILE A 537 -23.42 5.91 28.53
CA ILE A 537 -23.28 5.87 27.06
C ILE A 537 -24.62 6.23 26.43
N THR A 538 -24.59 7.18 25.50
CA THR A 538 -25.75 7.61 24.69
C THR A 538 -25.61 7.21 23.22
N SER A 539 -24.39 7.00 22.73
CA SER A 539 -24.10 6.47 21.40
C SER A 539 -22.74 5.78 21.36
N VAL A 540 -22.54 4.95 20.35
CA VAL A 540 -21.32 4.19 20.12
C VAL A 540 -20.98 4.23 18.63
N THR A 541 -19.68 4.29 18.31
CA THR A 541 -19.17 4.30 16.93
C THR A 541 -18.05 3.27 16.81
N PHE A 542 -18.12 2.44 15.78
CA PHE A 542 -17.04 1.54 15.39
C PHE A 542 -15.98 2.30 14.62
N ASP A 543 -14.73 2.06 14.95
CA ASP A 543 -13.52 2.51 14.26
C ASP A 543 -13.56 3.94 13.68
N PRO A 544 -13.62 4.96 14.54
CA PRO A 544 -13.70 6.35 14.10
C PRO A 544 -12.44 6.78 13.32
N ASN A 545 -11.30 6.13 13.56
CA ASN A 545 -10.02 6.44 12.95
C ASN A 545 -9.69 5.59 11.72
N LYS A 546 -10.61 4.73 11.27
CA LYS A 546 -10.44 3.91 10.05
C LYS A 546 -9.17 3.05 10.09
N ASN A 547 -8.98 2.32 11.17
CA ASN A 547 -7.82 1.45 11.36
C ASN A 547 -8.01 0.05 10.76
N ILE A 548 -9.26 -0.39 10.51
CA ILE A 548 -9.57 -1.76 10.07
C ILE A 548 -10.31 -1.73 8.72
N ILE A 549 -9.90 -2.60 7.80
CA ILE A 549 -10.65 -2.86 6.57
C ILE A 549 -11.96 -3.52 6.93
N SER A 550 -13.07 -2.80 6.77
CA SER A 550 -14.41 -3.35 7.02
C SER A 550 -15.49 -2.45 6.43
N LYS A 551 -16.72 -2.99 6.25
CA LYS A 551 -17.85 -2.27 5.65
C LYS A 551 -19.16 -2.71 6.25
N ASN A 552 -20.20 -1.87 6.13
CA ASN A 552 -21.56 -2.16 6.60
C ASN A 552 -21.65 -2.50 8.11
N ASN A 553 -20.75 -1.89 8.88
CA ASN A 553 -20.70 -2.11 10.33
C ASN A 553 -21.87 -1.40 11.02
N THR A 554 -22.33 -2.01 12.12
CA THR A 554 -23.32 -1.42 13.00
C THR A 554 -22.76 -1.26 14.42
N ALA A 555 -23.09 -0.17 15.07
CA ALA A 555 -22.78 0.07 16.47
C ALA A 555 -24.00 0.71 17.13
N THR A 556 -24.59 0.02 18.10
CA THR A 556 -25.88 0.40 18.69
C THR A 556 -25.85 0.28 20.21
N LEU A 557 -26.71 1.05 20.87
CA LEU A 557 -27.00 0.78 22.28
C LEU A 557 -27.89 -0.47 22.37
N GLY A 558 -27.46 -1.42 23.17
CA GLY A 558 -28.32 -2.54 23.57
C GLY A 558 -29.49 -2.01 24.36
N GLN A 559 -30.67 -2.53 24.11
CA GLN A 559 -31.73 -2.34 25.07
C GLN A 559 -31.33 -3.06 26.36
N GLU A 560 -31.37 -2.37 27.48
CA GLU A 560 -31.24 -3.01 28.77
C GLU A 560 -32.35 -4.06 28.92
N ASN A 561 -32.03 -5.29 28.56
CA ASN A 561 -32.81 -6.42 29.08
C ASN A 561 -32.38 -6.62 30.51
N PHE A 562 -32.94 -5.81 31.39
CA PHE A 562 -32.92 -6.17 32.79
C PHE A 562 -33.63 -7.51 32.93
N GLU A 563 -32.84 -8.52 33.21
CA GLU A 563 -33.40 -9.76 33.77
C GLU A 563 -33.92 -9.43 35.16
N LEU A 564 -35.10 -8.86 35.20
CA LEU A 564 -35.96 -8.93 36.37
C LEU A 564 -36.49 -10.39 36.43
N ASN A 565 -35.55 -11.36 36.37
CA ASN A 565 -35.90 -12.78 36.29
C ASN A 565 -36.78 -13.20 37.47
N ASP A 566 -36.67 -12.50 38.59
CA ASP A 566 -37.46 -12.74 39.79
C ASP A 566 -38.68 -11.81 39.96
N SER A 567 -38.99 -10.94 38.95
CA SER A 567 -40.21 -10.13 39.00
C SER A 567 -41.42 -10.99 38.69
N GLN A 568 -42.35 -11.07 39.60
CA GLN A 568 -43.58 -11.87 39.47
C GLN A 568 -44.82 -10.97 39.55
N LEU A 569 -45.79 -11.25 38.69
CA LEU A 569 -47.15 -10.72 38.80
C LEU A 569 -48.00 -11.68 39.61
N TYR A 570 -48.49 -11.23 40.77
CA TYR A 570 -49.40 -12.01 41.61
C TYR A 570 -50.84 -11.75 41.22
N LEU A 571 -51.70 -12.77 41.45
CA LEU A 571 -53.05 -12.85 41.00
C LEU A 571 -53.14 -12.86 39.47
N ASN A 572 -52.32 -13.67 38.85
CA ASN A 572 -52.37 -13.89 37.39
C ASN A 572 -52.80 -15.35 37.11
N PRO A 573 -54.00 -15.63 36.59
CA PRO A 573 -55.04 -14.66 36.17
C PRO A 573 -55.61 -13.79 37.29
N SER A 574 -55.97 -12.55 36.96
CA SER A 574 -56.47 -11.57 37.92
C SER A 574 -57.91 -11.13 37.58
N ASN A 575 -58.75 -10.97 38.61
CA ASN A 575 -60.12 -10.47 38.46
C ASN A 575 -60.19 -8.96 38.71
N ASN A 576 -59.65 -8.47 39.83
CA ASN A 576 -59.83 -7.07 40.25
C ASN A 576 -58.50 -6.36 40.51
N MET A 577 -57.53 -7.03 41.13
CA MET A 577 -56.26 -6.42 41.54
C MET A 577 -55.08 -7.13 40.86
N LEU A 578 -54.16 -6.39 40.30
CA LEU A 578 -52.90 -6.89 39.82
C LEU A 578 -51.78 -6.34 40.69
N THR A 579 -50.91 -7.19 41.22
CA THR A 579 -49.75 -6.81 42.02
C THR A 579 -48.45 -7.26 41.41
N LEU A 580 -47.46 -6.41 41.39
CA LEU A 580 -46.10 -6.69 40.90
C LEU A 580 -45.15 -6.76 42.13
N ALA A 581 -44.50 -7.89 42.27
CA ALA A 581 -43.35 -7.98 43.17
C ALA A 581 -42.05 -7.83 42.38
N LEU A 582 -41.19 -6.95 42.85
CA LEU A 582 -39.85 -6.75 42.33
C LEU A 582 -38.82 -7.42 43.27
N PRO A 583 -37.62 -7.80 42.73
CA PRO A 583 -36.51 -8.23 43.56
C PRO A 583 -36.12 -7.14 44.59
N ASN A 584 -35.55 -7.55 45.73
CA ASN A 584 -35.16 -6.66 46.81
C ASN A 584 -34.26 -5.51 46.33
N GLY A 585 -34.59 -4.30 46.75
CA GLY A 585 -33.82 -3.08 46.47
C GLY A 585 -34.17 -2.34 45.17
N LYS A 586 -35.21 -2.80 44.43
CA LYS A 586 -35.69 -2.16 43.20
C LYS A 586 -36.94 -1.34 43.46
N THR A 587 -37.03 -0.15 42.84
CA THR A 587 -38.19 0.73 42.91
C THR A 587 -38.84 0.93 41.55
N ILE A 588 -40.19 0.96 41.53
CA ILE A 588 -40.96 1.25 40.35
C ILE A 588 -40.96 2.75 40.10
N GLU A 589 -40.44 3.19 38.97
CA GLU A 589 -40.57 4.58 38.54
C GLU A 589 -41.86 4.83 37.79
N LYS A 590 -42.17 3.88 36.86
CA LYS A 590 -43.32 4.01 35.99
C LYS A 590 -43.79 2.65 35.47
N THR A 591 -45.07 2.49 35.29
CA THR A 591 -45.67 1.35 34.58
C THR A 591 -46.58 1.82 33.46
N VAL A 592 -46.60 1.09 32.34
CA VAL A 592 -47.46 1.35 31.20
C VAL A 592 -48.13 0.03 30.79
N PHE A 593 -49.45 0.08 30.68
CA PHE A 593 -50.28 -1.08 30.33
C PHE A 593 -50.74 -0.99 28.89
N TYR A 594 -50.79 -2.13 28.22
CA TYR A 594 -51.19 -2.28 26.81
C TYR A 594 -52.14 -3.44 26.64
N ASN A 595 -53.12 -3.30 25.72
CA ASN A 595 -53.90 -4.42 25.24
C ASN A 595 -53.14 -5.27 24.19
N VAL A 596 -53.76 -6.34 23.69
CA VAL A 596 -53.17 -7.25 22.70
C VAL A 596 -52.83 -6.56 21.35
N SER A 597 -53.50 -5.48 21.01
CA SER A 597 -53.24 -4.69 19.80
C SER A 597 -52.10 -3.66 19.99
N GLY A 598 -51.48 -3.60 21.17
CA GLY A 598 -50.40 -2.66 21.49
C GLY A 598 -50.87 -1.27 21.86
N GLN A 599 -52.19 -1.03 21.97
CA GLN A 599 -52.73 0.24 22.41
C GLN A 599 -52.49 0.45 23.91
N LYS A 600 -52.00 1.63 24.27
CA LYS A 600 -51.81 2.02 25.65
C LYS A 600 -53.15 2.26 26.37
N ILE A 601 -53.32 1.56 27.52
CA ILE A 601 -54.57 1.63 28.33
C ILE A 601 -54.38 2.54 29.53
N MET A 602 -53.27 2.36 30.26
CA MET A 602 -53.00 3.06 31.53
C MET A 602 -51.51 3.35 31.69
N THR A 603 -51.23 4.41 32.42
CA THR A 603 -49.90 4.71 32.93
C THR A 603 -50.00 4.99 34.42
N SER A 604 -49.08 4.43 35.20
CA SER A 604 -48.99 4.66 36.66
C SER A 604 -47.55 4.92 37.04
N ASN A 605 -47.33 5.83 38.01
CA ASN A 605 -45.99 6.12 38.54
C ASN A 605 -45.90 5.54 39.97
N SER A 606 -44.77 4.90 40.24
CA SER A 606 -44.35 4.40 41.58
C SER A 606 -45.34 3.47 42.28
N ALA A 607 -46.36 2.96 41.63
CA ALA A 607 -47.29 1.99 42.21
C ALA A 607 -46.90 0.56 41.87
N SER A 608 -47.06 -0.36 42.82
CA SER A 608 -46.85 -1.81 42.68
C SER A 608 -48.13 -2.64 42.63
N SER A 609 -49.28 -2.00 42.75
CA SER A 609 -50.59 -2.64 42.70
C SER A 609 -51.62 -1.75 41.99
N TRP A 610 -52.49 -2.35 41.17
CA TRP A 610 -53.43 -1.64 40.32
C TRP A 610 -54.80 -2.32 40.35
N ASP A 611 -55.86 -1.52 40.48
CA ASP A 611 -57.23 -1.96 40.28
C ASP A 611 -57.52 -2.05 38.77
N ILE A 612 -57.84 -3.27 38.32
CA ILE A 612 -58.17 -3.57 36.93
C ILE A 612 -59.59 -4.11 36.81
N SER A 613 -60.43 -3.89 37.81
CA SER A 613 -61.80 -4.40 37.87
C SER A 613 -62.67 -3.93 36.70
N SER A 614 -62.45 -2.73 36.22
CA SER A 614 -63.17 -2.14 35.08
C SER A 614 -62.68 -2.61 33.70
N TRP A 615 -61.60 -3.43 33.64
CA TRP A 615 -61.05 -3.88 32.37
C TRP A 615 -61.81 -5.08 31.82
N ALA A 616 -61.91 -5.18 30.49
CA ALA A 616 -62.51 -6.33 29.82
C ALA A 616 -61.66 -7.58 30.05
N THR A 617 -62.31 -8.75 30.06
CA THR A 617 -61.61 -10.05 30.10
C THR A 617 -60.70 -10.17 28.88
N GLY A 618 -59.45 -10.55 29.10
CA GLY A 618 -58.46 -10.68 28.01
C GLY A 618 -57.01 -10.74 28.44
N ILE A 619 -56.12 -10.72 27.45
CA ILE A 619 -54.67 -10.69 27.64
C ILE A 619 -54.18 -9.24 27.57
N TYR A 620 -53.29 -8.91 28.50
CA TYR A 620 -52.68 -7.59 28.62
C TYR A 620 -51.20 -7.71 28.84
N PHE A 621 -50.48 -6.63 28.53
CA PHE A 621 -49.05 -6.45 28.77
C PHE A 621 -48.81 -5.26 29.69
N ILE A 622 -47.92 -5.41 30.62
CA ILE A 622 -47.40 -4.33 31.46
C ILE A 622 -45.91 -4.13 31.14
N LYS A 623 -45.51 -2.90 30.86
CA LYS A 623 -44.11 -2.49 30.79
C LYS A 623 -43.79 -1.74 32.08
N VAL A 624 -42.89 -2.31 32.85
CA VAL A 624 -42.41 -1.77 34.13
C VAL A 624 -41.08 -1.08 33.89
N TYR A 625 -40.96 0.13 34.39
CA TYR A 625 -39.72 0.91 34.42
C TYR A 625 -39.27 1.04 35.88
N THR A 626 -37.99 0.78 36.13
CA THR A 626 -37.35 0.89 37.43
C THR A 626 -36.13 1.79 37.34
N ASP A 627 -35.54 2.16 38.47
CA ASP A 627 -34.23 2.82 38.57
C ASP A 627 -33.08 2.12 37.83
N SER A 628 -33.30 0.90 37.42
CA SER A 628 -32.29 0.05 36.81
C SER A 628 -32.73 -0.58 35.49
N GLY A 629 -33.87 -0.15 34.87
CA GLY A 629 -34.31 -0.56 33.54
C GLY A 629 -35.78 -0.89 33.40
N SER A 630 -36.19 -1.60 32.33
CA SER A 630 -37.60 -1.90 32.09
C SER A 630 -37.81 -3.37 31.70
N LYS A 631 -38.95 -3.94 32.14
CA LYS A 631 -39.41 -5.31 31.77
C LYS A 631 -40.83 -5.27 31.24
N LYS A 632 -41.13 -6.13 30.26
CA LYS A 632 -42.48 -6.44 29.82
C LYS A 632 -42.95 -7.75 30.45
N LEU A 633 -44.09 -7.73 31.07
CA LEU A 633 -44.75 -8.93 31.61
C LEU A 633 -46.14 -9.06 30.99
N LYS A 634 -46.61 -10.29 30.84
CA LYS A 634 -47.95 -10.65 30.35
C LYS A 634 -48.83 -11.06 31.52
N PHE A 635 -50.07 -10.61 31.53
CA PHE A 635 -51.07 -11.13 32.46
C PHE A 635 -52.43 -11.37 31.79
N VAL A 636 -53.27 -12.14 32.45
CA VAL A 636 -54.66 -12.45 32.00
C VAL A 636 -55.63 -11.82 32.97
N LYS A 637 -56.57 -11.03 32.47
CA LYS A 637 -57.76 -10.52 33.17
C LYS A 637 -58.93 -11.48 32.93
N ASN A 638 -59.45 -12.05 33.99
CA ASN A 638 -60.69 -12.86 33.95
C ASN A 638 -61.93 -12.02 34.05
#